data_410a2f67be29c87137baa8d5c766770f
#
_entry.id   410a2f67be29c87137baa8d5c766770f
#
_cell.length_a   1.000
_cell.length_b   1.000
_cell.length_c   1.000
_cell.angle_alpha   90.00
_cell.angle_beta   90.00
_cell.angle_gamma   90.00
#
_symmetry.space_group_name_H-M   'P 1'
#
loop_
_entity.id
_entity.type
_entity.pdbx_description
1 polymer ?
#
loop_
_entity_poly.entity_id
_entity_poly.type
_entity_poly.pdbx_seq_one_letter_code
_entity_poly.pdbx_strand_id
1 'polypeptide(L)'
;MRKFTLSLLLIPVSFISFAGKVSGIIADSSGNPLAFSSVMVKGTSKGTNANSDGRYSLFLEPGTYTIICQHVGYRREEKQVTVTGEDQLLDFTLVLQELTLAEVIVKKGEDPAYEIIRQAIKKRAYYNKEVDSLSVDVYIKGLLRSRGFPDRILGRKVDKKDFGKSGLDSAGKGILFLSESFTKVSFRQPDKIKFEVVSARQSGGGPGLSFPFFINFYDNNVSVFNNNLNPRGFISPIAENALHYYKYHYEGSYTEDNKLVNKIEVIPRRKNEPLFSGHIEIIEDDWRIHSLDLLSTSQYQLELIDTLHISQIHVPVEQDIWRTKDQVVYVAVKKFGLDFAGNFINVYSNYNLSPSFGKKYFNRILMKYDSTYDKKDSSYWNAIRPMPLEKDEKRDFVFKDSIASRARDSLFSQSSIDSLRKNQKKVKLMDILWSDVHHTFYTKKAFSTYTLRGLLQQLEYNSVEGLSVNLEQFFDIQPNKGKSNYSFGWYNRYGFSNTHFNSWADFVWRPKGDNYRNRYFMLAGGKRVSQFNHDNPITPLSNEVSTLLFKKNYIKIYENWFGSVEYNSRFENGIRWNVQASWEDRIPLENSTDFSFFYKDRVLLPNHPQELDSIPFNRHQAFSAGIILTYQPGQKYIQFPDSKMALGSKYPTLELEYTKGFRNILGSDVDYDKWKFSVFDNMNFKLLGEFRYRLIIGGFLNNKKVEIPDLQHFNGNLTIYNFKYLNSFQLAPYYQYSNAARFYAVGHIEHHFNGFLTNKLPLLGKLKWNLVVGANTFYVNRYNYYLEAFAGIENIFKLVRVDFVVANQKADTHTYGIRIGFGGIFGSRLQIGGGTSRVNRQ
;
A
#
# COMPACT_ATOMS: atom_id res chain seq x y z
N MET A 1 -80.74 -8.18 25.09
CA MET A 1 -79.76 -7.60 26.04
C MET A 1 -78.36 -7.80 25.45
N ARG A 2 -77.84 -6.81 24.74
CA ARG A 2 -76.49 -6.83 24.20
C ARG A 2 -75.55 -6.03 25.16
N LYS A 3 -74.60 -6.74 25.75
CA LYS A 3 -73.58 -6.10 26.60
C LYS A 3 -72.53 -5.43 25.71
N PHE A 4 -72.44 -4.09 25.75
CA PHE A 4 -71.33 -3.31 25.22
C PHE A 4 -70.21 -3.35 26.23
N THR A 5 -69.08 -3.99 25.85
CA THR A 5 -67.82 -3.93 26.58
C THR A 5 -67.00 -2.77 26.02
N LEU A 6 -66.79 -1.71 26.79
CA LEU A 6 -66.01 -0.55 26.48
C LEU A 6 -64.55 -0.91 26.72
N SER A 7 -63.76 -1.22 25.64
CA SER A 7 -62.30 -1.41 25.73
C SER A 7 -61.62 -0.05 25.76
N LEU A 8 -61.08 0.31 26.92
CA LEU A 8 -60.25 1.51 27.12
C LEU A 8 -58.89 1.25 26.41
N LEU A 9 -58.66 1.94 25.28
CA LEU A 9 -57.41 1.89 24.54
C LEU A 9 -56.38 2.75 25.27
N LEU A 10 -55.49 2.14 26.07
CA LEU A 10 -54.30 2.76 26.62
C LEU A 10 -53.32 3.01 25.47
N ILE A 11 -53.29 4.22 24.94
CA ILE A 11 -52.20 4.66 24.02
C ILE A 11 -50.95 4.88 24.88
N PRO A 12 -49.88 4.13 24.66
CA PRO A 12 -48.62 4.46 25.31
C PRO A 12 -48.10 5.77 24.73
N VAL A 13 -48.16 6.84 25.52
CA VAL A 13 -47.46 8.09 25.22
C VAL A 13 -45.97 7.80 25.30
N SER A 14 -45.38 7.50 24.18
CA SER A 14 -43.91 7.45 24.05
C SER A 14 -43.40 8.88 24.26
N PHE A 15 -42.86 9.16 25.43
CA PHE A 15 -42.09 10.39 25.65
C PHE A 15 -40.91 10.35 24.68
N ILE A 16 -40.93 11.13 23.62
CA ILE A 16 -39.78 11.40 22.77
C ILE A 16 -38.85 12.23 23.64
N SER A 17 -37.88 11.54 24.25
CA SER A 17 -36.80 12.20 24.99
C SER A 17 -35.90 12.87 23.98
N PHE A 18 -35.90 14.18 23.89
CA PHE A 18 -34.91 14.91 23.08
C PHE A 18 -33.60 14.96 23.86
N ALA A 19 -32.53 14.42 23.28
CA ALA A 19 -31.19 14.58 23.82
C ALA A 19 -30.80 16.08 23.76
N GLY A 20 -30.40 16.62 24.91
CA GLY A 20 -29.86 17.98 24.96
C GLY A 20 -28.41 18.02 24.52
N LYS A 21 -27.98 19.14 23.97
CA LYS A 21 -26.62 19.37 23.53
C LYS A 21 -25.85 20.19 24.55
N VAL A 22 -24.78 19.63 25.09
CA VAL A 22 -23.78 20.36 25.88
C VAL A 22 -22.64 20.77 24.96
N SER A 23 -22.32 22.04 24.88
CA SER A 23 -21.27 22.58 24.01
C SER A 23 -20.49 23.68 24.72
N GLY A 24 -19.26 23.96 24.25
CA GLY A 24 -18.41 24.99 24.82
C GLY A 24 -17.06 25.12 24.15
N ILE A 25 -16.22 25.95 24.75
CA ILE A 25 -14.84 26.18 24.34
C ILE A 25 -13.92 25.72 25.45
N ILE A 26 -12.82 25.08 25.07
CA ILE A 26 -11.74 24.66 25.97
C ILE A 26 -10.51 25.50 25.66
N ALA A 27 -10.01 26.22 26.64
CA ALA A 27 -8.85 27.10 26.51
C ALA A 27 -7.90 26.93 27.70
N ASP A 28 -6.68 27.38 27.55
CA ASP A 28 -5.74 27.55 28.66
C ASP A 28 -6.05 28.83 29.45
N SER A 29 -5.31 29.07 30.54
CA SER A 29 -5.45 30.28 31.36
C SER A 29 -5.12 31.58 30.62
N SER A 30 -4.44 31.52 29.48
CA SER A 30 -4.12 32.65 28.61
C SER A 30 -5.16 32.86 27.50
N GLY A 31 -6.22 32.01 27.43
CA GLY A 31 -7.27 32.07 26.43
C GLY A 31 -6.91 31.39 25.10
N ASN A 32 -5.78 30.68 24.99
CA ASN A 32 -5.46 29.94 23.79
C ASN A 32 -6.31 28.66 23.73
N PRO A 33 -6.90 28.32 22.55
CA PRO A 33 -7.72 27.12 22.45
C PRO A 33 -6.86 25.86 22.60
N LEU A 34 -7.34 24.92 23.42
CA LEU A 34 -6.72 23.62 23.61
C LEU A 34 -7.34 22.61 22.62
N ALA A 35 -6.68 22.46 21.48
CA ALA A 35 -7.12 21.56 20.40
C ALA A 35 -7.14 20.10 20.86
N PHE A 36 -8.19 19.36 20.44
CA PHE A 36 -8.33 17.91 20.64
C PHE A 36 -8.42 17.46 22.11
N SER A 37 -8.69 18.39 23.05
CA SER A 37 -8.96 18.05 24.45
C SER A 37 -10.12 17.06 24.56
N SER A 38 -10.02 16.09 25.45
CA SER A 38 -11.03 15.09 25.71
C SER A 38 -12.10 15.65 26.66
N VAL A 39 -13.37 15.41 26.36
CA VAL A 39 -14.52 15.75 27.21
C VAL A 39 -15.36 14.50 27.40
N MET A 40 -15.61 14.08 28.64
CA MET A 40 -16.34 12.84 28.90
C MET A 40 -17.29 12.95 30.09
N VAL A 41 -18.27 12.09 30.13
CA VAL A 41 -19.16 11.92 31.29
C VAL A 41 -18.45 11.02 32.30
N LYS A 42 -18.26 11.48 33.52
CA LYS A 42 -17.61 10.75 34.61
C LYS A 42 -18.20 9.37 34.83
N GLY A 43 -17.36 8.36 34.94
CA GLY A 43 -17.78 6.97 35.15
C GLY A 43 -18.36 6.27 33.93
N THR A 44 -18.25 6.86 32.72
CA THR A 44 -18.70 6.24 31.48
C THR A 44 -17.67 6.38 30.37
N SER A 45 -17.81 5.64 29.28
CA SER A 45 -17.01 5.85 28.05
C SER A 45 -17.63 6.87 27.08
N LYS A 46 -18.76 7.52 27.48
CA LYS A 46 -19.46 8.51 26.65
C LYS A 46 -18.73 9.84 26.70
N GLY A 47 -18.34 10.37 25.54
CA GLY A 47 -17.57 11.61 25.48
C GLY A 47 -17.36 12.12 24.06
N THR A 48 -16.63 13.22 23.97
CA THR A 48 -16.34 13.97 22.73
C THR A 48 -14.93 14.54 22.79
N ASN A 49 -14.45 15.13 21.70
CA ASN A 49 -13.21 15.92 21.69
C ASN A 49 -13.46 17.32 21.15
N ALA A 50 -12.61 18.24 21.59
CA ALA A 50 -12.56 19.56 20.99
C ALA A 50 -11.98 19.49 19.56
N ASN A 51 -12.42 20.40 18.68
CA ASN A 51 -11.77 20.64 17.39
C ASN A 51 -10.50 21.52 17.56
N SER A 52 -9.85 21.93 16.47
CA SER A 52 -8.64 22.76 16.55
C SER A 52 -8.88 24.17 17.13
N ASP A 53 -10.13 24.65 17.10
CA ASP A 53 -10.53 25.92 17.73
C ASP A 53 -10.89 25.74 19.22
N GLY A 54 -10.66 24.57 19.82
CA GLY A 54 -11.04 24.25 21.19
C GLY A 54 -12.56 24.04 21.39
N ARG A 55 -13.37 24.01 20.34
CA ARG A 55 -14.83 23.86 20.44
C ARG A 55 -15.23 22.40 20.51
N TYR A 56 -16.13 22.06 21.44
CA TYR A 56 -16.69 20.71 21.57
C TYR A 56 -18.22 20.71 21.57
N SER A 57 -18.82 19.54 21.35
CA SER A 57 -20.25 19.31 21.58
C SER A 57 -20.50 17.85 21.97
N LEU A 58 -21.35 17.64 22.98
CA LEU A 58 -21.72 16.36 23.53
C LEU A 58 -23.24 16.26 23.65
N PHE A 59 -23.85 15.20 23.11
CA PHE A 59 -25.29 14.97 23.19
C PHE A 59 -25.59 14.02 24.34
N LEU A 60 -26.45 14.47 25.28
CA LEU A 60 -26.82 13.73 26.48
C LEU A 60 -28.34 13.69 26.63
N GLU A 61 -28.86 12.59 27.13
CA GLU A 61 -30.24 12.49 27.55
C GLU A 61 -30.50 13.43 28.74
N PRO A 62 -31.77 13.83 29.01
CA PRO A 62 -32.06 14.63 30.20
C PRO A 62 -31.56 13.94 31.48
N GLY A 63 -30.87 14.71 32.32
CA GLY A 63 -30.27 14.22 33.56
C GLY A 63 -29.14 15.11 34.07
N THR A 64 -28.63 14.84 35.25
CA THR A 64 -27.49 15.56 35.84
C THR A 64 -26.22 14.74 35.66
N TYR A 65 -25.20 15.34 35.08
CA TYR A 65 -23.94 14.71 34.73
C TYR A 65 -22.76 15.50 35.27
N THR A 66 -21.73 14.79 35.67
CA THR A 66 -20.40 15.38 35.88
C THR A 66 -19.58 15.21 34.60
N ILE A 67 -19.22 16.33 34.00
CA ILE A 67 -18.40 16.35 32.77
C ILE A 67 -16.95 16.59 33.16
N ILE A 68 -16.07 15.74 32.67
CA ILE A 68 -14.63 15.81 32.82
C ILE A 68 -14.03 16.39 31.55
N CYS A 69 -13.13 17.37 31.68
CA CYS A 69 -12.30 17.86 30.60
C CYS A 69 -10.82 17.55 30.89
N GLN A 70 -10.13 16.94 29.94
CA GLN A 70 -8.74 16.53 30.07
C GLN A 70 -7.93 16.88 28.80
N HIS A 71 -6.70 17.36 29.01
CA HIS A 71 -5.72 17.60 27.96
C HIS A 71 -4.32 17.23 28.49
N VAL A 72 -3.48 16.61 27.65
CA VAL A 72 -2.15 16.17 28.08
C VAL A 72 -1.33 17.38 28.56
N GLY A 73 -0.75 17.28 29.76
CA GLY A 73 0.02 18.35 30.39
C GLY A 73 -0.80 19.40 31.16
N TYR A 74 -2.13 19.27 31.19
CA TYR A 74 -3.02 20.17 31.93
C TYR A 74 -3.76 19.41 33.03
N ARG A 75 -4.06 20.12 34.12
CA ARG A 75 -4.86 19.58 35.21
C ARG A 75 -6.29 19.35 34.71
N ARG A 76 -6.81 18.17 34.97
CA ARG A 76 -8.18 17.77 34.69
C ARG A 76 -9.18 18.67 35.42
N GLU A 77 -10.22 19.11 34.75
CA GLU A 77 -11.31 19.90 35.35
C GLU A 77 -12.64 19.13 35.25
N GLU A 78 -13.41 19.19 36.35
CA GLU A 78 -14.75 18.58 36.45
C GLU A 78 -15.82 19.64 36.69
N LYS A 79 -16.91 19.60 35.93
CA LYS A 79 -18.07 20.47 36.09
C LYS A 79 -19.36 19.68 36.04
N GLN A 80 -20.32 20.04 36.90
CA GLN A 80 -21.67 19.50 36.83
C GLN A 80 -22.51 20.27 35.84
N VAL A 81 -23.36 19.55 35.09
CA VAL A 81 -24.36 20.13 34.18
C VAL A 81 -25.67 19.33 34.28
N THR A 82 -26.80 20.05 34.31
CA THR A 82 -28.11 19.45 34.25
C THR A 82 -28.68 19.67 32.87
N VAL A 83 -28.87 18.59 32.13
CA VAL A 83 -29.39 18.59 30.77
C VAL A 83 -30.92 18.43 30.82
N THR A 84 -31.65 19.41 30.32
CA THR A 84 -33.15 19.46 30.35
C THR A 84 -33.78 19.27 28.96
N GLY A 85 -32.97 18.95 27.94
CA GLY A 85 -33.41 18.86 26.55
C GLY A 85 -33.10 20.13 25.72
N GLU A 86 -32.74 21.22 26.37
CA GLU A 86 -32.23 22.44 25.73
C GLU A 86 -30.70 22.42 25.61
N ASP A 87 -30.16 23.21 24.67
CA ASP A 87 -28.70 23.36 24.47
C ASP A 87 -28.09 24.08 25.69
N GLN A 88 -27.05 23.49 26.28
CA GLN A 88 -26.31 24.02 27.43
C GLN A 88 -24.92 24.46 27.00
N LEU A 89 -24.46 25.61 27.52
CA LEU A 89 -23.08 26.08 27.31
C LEU A 89 -22.24 25.76 28.53
N LEU A 90 -21.10 25.10 28.35
CA LEU A 90 -20.20 24.72 29.40
C LEU A 90 -18.75 24.87 28.92
N ASP A 91 -18.12 26.00 29.25
CA ASP A 91 -16.71 26.26 28.89
C ASP A 91 -15.74 25.69 29.94
N PHE A 92 -14.56 25.33 29.51
CA PHE A 92 -13.46 24.87 30.39
C PHE A 92 -12.22 25.74 30.19
N THR A 93 -11.57 26.10 31.31
CA THR A 93 -10.30 26.84 31.32
C THR A 93 -9.29 26.02 32.10
N LEU A 94 -8.50 25.25 31.36
CA LEU A 94 -7.52 24.34 31.97
C LEU A 94 -6.25 25.09 32.39
N VAL A 95 -5.70 24.71 33.51
CA VAL A 95 -4.41 25.20 34.00
C VAL A 95 -3.34 24.12 33.82
N LEU A 96 -2.08 24.53 33.64
CA LEU A 96 -0.98 23.58 33.53
C LEU A 96 -0.94 22.68 34.76
N GLN A 97 -0.60 21.42 34.54
CA GLN A 97 -0.48 20.45 35.62
C GLN A 97 0.72 20.79 36.48
N GLU A 98 0.47 21.11 37.74
CA GLU A 98 1.54 21.26 38.73
C GLU A 98 2.09 19.89 39.08
N LEU A 99 3.43 19.76 39.06
CA LEU A 99 4.15 18.53 39.37
C LEU A 99 4.80 18.68 40.75
N THR A 100 4.65 17.68 41.58
CA THR A 100 5.36 17.57 42.83
C THR A 100 6.57 16.66 42.62
N LEU A 101 7.75 17.15 42.98
CA LEU A 101 8.93 16.31 43.08
C LEU A 101 8.82 15.52 44.41
N ALA A 102 8.25 14.30 44.33
CA ALA A 102 8.25 13.39 45.45
C ALA A 102 9.69 12.99 45.79
N GLU A 103 10.00 12.89 47.10
CA GLU A 103 11.27 12.35 47.55
C GLU A 103 11.30 10.84 47.24
N VAL A 104 11.73 10.49 46.07
CA VAL A 104 11.89 9.11 45.66
C VAL A 104 13.18 8.60 46.24
N ILE A 105 13.11 7.52 47.00
CA ILE A 105 14.30 6.82 47.53
C ILE A 105 15.05 6.21 46.35
N VAL A 106 15.99 6.96 45.82
CA VAL A 106 16.79 6.54 44.65
C VAL A 106 17.96 5.69 45.12
N LYS A 107 18.22 4.57 44.47
CA LYS A 107 19.54 3.94 44.48
C LYS A 107 20.55 5.00 44.05
N LYS A 108 21.59 5.26 44.86
CA LYS A 108 22.57 6.33 44.70
C LYS A 108 22.99 6.51 43.24
N GLY A 109 22.49 7.56 42.56
CA GLY A 109 22.97 8.05 41.27
C GLY A 109 22.14 7.74 40.03
N GLU A 110 20.99 7.04 40.10
CA GLU A 110 20.11 6.79 38.90
C GLU A 110 18.82 7.63 39.00
N ASP A 111 18.36 8.16 37.87
CA ASP A 111 17.11 8.92 37.79
C ASP A 111 15.89 7.99 38.09
N PRO A 112 14.94 8.40 38.97
CA PRO A 112 13.75 7.61 39.31
C PRO A 112 12.97 7.08 38.14
N ALA A 113 12.94 7.79 37.01
CA ALA A 113 12.27 7.37 35.78
C ALA A 113 12.67 5.96 35.33
N TYR A 114 13.94 5.56 35.57
CA TYR A 114 14.39 4.24 35.11
C TYR A 114 13.71 3.09 35.82
N GLU A 115 13.46 3.21 37.15
CA GLU A 115 12.74 2.14 37.88
C GLU A 115 11.27 2.06 37.44
N ILE A 116 10.61 3.20 37.30
CA ILE A 116 9.22 3.27 36.81
C ILE A 116 9.11 2.62 35.42
N ILE A 117 10.02 2.94 34.52
CA ILE A 117 10.05 2.36 33.15
C ILE A 117 10.34 0.85 33.22
N ARG A 118 11.24 0.36 34.08
CA ARG A 118 11.48 -1.09 34.23
C ARG A 118 10.24 -1.83 34.69
N GLN A 119 9.47 -1.27 35.63
CA GLN A 119 8.20 -1.86 36.07
C GLN A 119 7.15 -1.85 34.91
N ALA A 120 7.03 -0.74 34.18
CA ALA A 120 6.16 -0.66 33.02
C ALA A 120 6.54 -1.69 31.94
N ILE A 121 7.85 -1.89 31.69
CA ILE A 121 8.35 -2.93 30.77
C ILE A 121 7.93 -4.33 31.26
N LYS A 122 8.04 -4.64 32.54
CA LYS A 122 7.62 -5.94 33.10
C LYS A 122 6.12 -6.17 32.96
N LYS A 123 5.30 -5.15 33.21
CA LYS A 123 3.83 -5.23 33.13
C LYS A 123 3.27 -5.15 31.72
N ARG A 124 4.04 -4.69 30.76
CA ARG A 124 3.64 -4.46 29.36
C ARG A 124 2.93 -5.66 28.73
N ALA A 125 3.51 -6.86 28.87
CA ALA A 125 2.97 -8.07 28.29
C ALA A 125 1.60 -8.46 28.90
N TYR A 126 1.40 -8.15 30.19
CA TYR A 126 0.12 -8.34 30.86
C TYR A 126 -0.94 -7.40 30.28
N TYR A 127 -0.67 -6.09 30.21
CA TYR A 127 -1.65 -5.11 29.69
C TYR A 127 -1.99 -5.33 28.21
N ASN A 128 -1.01 -5.80 27.43
CA ASN A 128 -1.27 -6.15 26.03
C ASN A 128 -2.22 -7.34 25.86
N LYS A 129 -2.33 -8.22 26.88
CA LYS A 129 -3.18 -9.41 26.87
C LYS A 129 -4.33 -9.37 27.89
N GLU A 130 -4.51 -8.26 28.59
CA GLU A 130 -5.47 -8.11 29.70
C GLU A 130 -6.92 -8.43 29.28
N VAL A 131 -7.28 -8.22 28.01
CA VAL A 131 -8.63 -8.47 27.50
C VAL A 131 -8.59 -9.48 26.36
N ASP A 132 -9.30 -10.59 26.50
CA ASP A 132 -9.39 -11.65 25.49
C ASP A 132 -10.19 -11.22 24.25
N SER A 133 -11.28 -10.50 24.49
CA SER A 133 -12.14 -10.02 23.43
C SER A 133 -12.79 -8.69 23.81
N LEU A 134 -12.95 -7.82 22.82
CA LEU A 134 -13.63 -6.54 22.99
C LEU A 134 -14.40 -6.13 21.73
N SER A 135 -15.40 -5.30 21.91
CA SER A 135 -15.94 -4.48 20.82
C SER A 135 -15.97 -3.01 21.26
N VAL A 136 -15.73 -2.11 20.31
CA VAL A 136 -15.67 -0.67 20.54
C VAL A 136 -16.15 0.08 19.31
N ASP A 137 -16.85 1.17 19.53
CA ASP A 137 -17.22 2.10 18.49
C ASP A 137 -16.13 3.17 18.33
N VAL A 138 -15.70 3.42 17.09
CA VAL A 138 -14.62 4.35 16.79
C VAL A 138 -15.12 5.38 15.78
N TYR A 139 -15.10 6.65 16.19
CA TYR A 139 -15.19 7.75 15.26
C TYR A 139 -13.80 8.08 14.73
N ILE A 140 -13.67 8.19 13.42
CA ILE A 140 -12.40 8.44 12.74
C ILE A 140 -12.54 9.70 11.91
N LYS A 141 -11.66 10.67 12.11
CA LYS A 141 -11.56 11.88 11.29
C LYS A 141 -10.17 11.98 10.69
N GLY A 142 -10.09 12.13 9.38
CA GLY A 142 -8.84 12.38 8.66
C GLY A 142 -8.90 13.71 7.93
N LEU A 143 -7.92 14.59 8.20
CA LEU A 143 -7.77 15.90 7.56
C LEU A 143 -6.34 16.04 7.06
N LEU A 144 -6.16 16.37 5.78
CA LEU A 144 -4.89 16.78 5.21
C LEU A 144 -5.04 18.12 4.50
N ARG A 145 -4.23 19.09 4.88
CA ARG A 145 -4.20 20.44 4.32
C ARG A 145 -2.92 20.67 3.54
N SER A 146 -3.03 21.32 2.40
CA SER A 146 -1.91 21.97 1.75
C SER A 146 -1.70 23.38 2.33
N ARG A 147 -0.47 23.68 2.70
CA ARG A 147 -0.03 25.01 3.12
C ARG A 147 0.69 25.77 2.00
N GLY A 148 1.03 25.07 0.91
CA GLY A 148 1.63 25.63 -0.27
C GLY A 148 2.11 24.59 -1.27
N PHE A 149 2.10 24.97 -2.55
CA PHE A 149 2.66 24.20 -3.65
C PHE A 149 3.77 25.01 -4.34
N PRO A 150 4.86 24.37 -4.76
CA PRO A 150 5.91 25.03 -5.53
C PRO A 150 5.43 25.36 -6.94
N ASP A 151 6.05 26.34 -7.58
CA ASP A 151 5.75 26.66 -8.98
C ASP A 151 6.27 25.60 -9.95
N ARG A 152 7.28 24.85 -9.53
CA ARG A 152 7.89 23.76 -10.32
C ARG A 152 8.17 22.55 -9.44
N ILE A 153 7.88 21.35 -9.97
CA ILE A 153 8.26 20.06 -9.36
C ILE A 153 9.16 19.34 -10.37
N LEU A 154 10.38 18.97 -9.97
CA LEU A 154 11.38 18.30 -10.82
C LEU A 154 11.57 19.04 -12.16
N GLY A 155 11.63 20.37 -12.14
CA GLY A 155 11.82 21.23 -13.31
C GLY A 155 10.56 21.49 -14.14
N ARG A 156 9.47 20.75 -13.94
CA ARG A 156 8.19 20.93 -14.65
C ARG A 156 7.31 21.95 -13.92
N LYS A 157 6.74 22.89 -14.66
CA LYS A 157 5.81 23.89 -14.11
C LYS A 157 4.52 23.19 -13.64
N VAL A 158 4.08 23.51 -12.43
CA VAL A 158 2.81 23.01 -11.88
C VAL A 158 1.65 23.78 -12.54
N ASP A 159 0.70 23.06 -13.10
CA ASP A 159 -0.51 23.68 -13.66
C ASP A 159 -1.50 24.01 -12.53
N LYS A 160 -1.56 25.27 -12.18
CA LYS A 160 -2.43 25.77 -11.09
C LYS A 160 -3.90 25.97 -11.50
N LYS A 161 -4.24 25.74 -12.78
CA LYS A 161 -5.60 25.95 -13.29
C LYS A 161 -6.62 24.99 -12.66
N ASP A 162 -6.18 23.82 -12.25
CA ASP A 162 -7.06 22.81 -11.64
C ASP A 162 -7.15 22.94 -10.10
N PHE A 163 -6.38 23.84 -9.46
CA PHE A 163 -6.42 24.05 -8.02
C PHE A 163 -7.82 24.46 -7.53
N GLY A 164 -8.48 25.38 -8.22
CA GLY A 164 -9.83 25.80 -7.88
C GLY A 164 -10.86 24.69 -7.91
N LYS A 165 -10.74 23.73 -8.84
CA LYS A 165 -11.61 22.55 -8.89
C LYS A 165 -11.39 21.58 -7.72
N SER A 166 -10.18 21.57 -7.18
CA SER A 166 -9.80 20.76 -6.01
C SER A 166 -10.05 21.48 -4.68
N GLY A 167 -10.61 22.69 -4.68
CA GLY A 167 -10.83 23.48 -3.47
C GLY A 167 -9.59 24.17 -2.93
N LEU A 168 -8.53 24.27 -3.74
CA LEU A 168 -7.30 24.97 -3.39
C LEU A 168 -7.31 26.40 -3.95
N ASP A 169 -6.67 27.34 -3.24
CA ASP A 169 -6.46 28.70 -3.73
C ASP A 169 -5.35 28.78 -4.79
N SER A 170 -5.10 29.98 -5.30
CA SER A 170 -4.04 30.24 -6.31
C SER A 170 -2.62 29.93 -5.83
N ALA A 171 -2.39 29.93 -4.52
CA ALA A 171 -1.13 29.54 -3.90
C ALA A 171 -1.06 28.03 -3.62
N GLY A 172 -2.11 27.27 -3.93
CA GLY A 172 -2.22 25.84 -3.66
C GLY A 172 -2.53 25.51 -2.20
N LYS A 173 -3.04 26.46 -1.42
CA LYS A 173 -3.46 26.25 -0.01
C LYS A 173 -4.91 25.81 0.04
N GLY A 174 -5.24 24.91 1.00
CA GLY A 174 -6.60 24.44 1.23
C GLY A 174 -6.63 22.99 1.68
N ILE A 175 -7.83 22.45 1.80
CA ILE A 175 -8.05 21.06 2.23
C ILE A 175 -7.86 20.13 1.04
N LEU A 176 -6.89 19.21 1.15
CA LEU A 176 -6.65 18.15 0.15
C LEU A 176 -7.51 16.92 0.39
N PHE A 177 -7.66 16.57 1.64
CA PHE A 177 -8.40 15.39 2.06
C PHE A 177 -9.14 15.68 3.36
N LEU A 178 -10.43 15.36 3.40
CA LEU A 178 -11.25 15.43 4.59
C LEU A 178 -12.23 14.26 4.57
N SER A 179 -12.19 13.44 5.61
CA SER A 179 -13.12 12.33 5.76
C SER A 179 -13.53 12.12 7.20
N GLU A 180 -14.70 11.54 7.36
CA GLU A 180 -15.26 11.09 8.63
C GLU A 180 -15.84 9.69 8.47
N SER A 181 -15.68 8.84 9.48
CA SER A 181 -16.34 7.55 9.54
C SER A 181 -16.69 7.15 10.96
N PHE A 182 -17.68 6.28 11.08
CA PHE A 182 -18.06 5.61 12.31
C PHE A 182 -17.96 4.11 12.08
N THR A 183 -17.06 3.45 12.79
CA THR A 183 -16.70 2.05 12.58
C THR A 183 -16.78 1.29 13.89
N LYS A 184 -17.51 0.17 13.90
CA LYS A 184 -17.49 -0.77 15.01
C LYS A 184 -16.32 -1.72 14.82
N VAL A 185 -15.46 -1.79 15.83
CA VAL A 185 -14.29 -2.68 15.84
C VAL A 185 -14.54 -3.81 16.81
N SER A 186 -14.29 -5.03 16.34
CA SER A 186 -14.36 -6.24 17.16
C SER A 186 -13.02 -6.93 17.14
N PHE A 187 -12.55 -7.32 18.31
CA PHE A 187 -11.25 -7.97 18.49
C PHE A 187 -11.40 -9.24 19.35
N ARG A 188 -10.60 -10.26 19.07
CA ARG A 188 -10.41 -11.45 19.91
C ARG A 188 -8.97 -11.94 19.78
N GLN A 189 -8.33 -12.14 20.93
CA GLN A 189 -6.99 -12.74 21.01
C GLN A 189 -6.88 -14.02 20.16
N PRO A 190 -5.72 -14.37 19.58
CA PRO A 190 -4.51 -13.55 19.58
C PRO A 190 -4.47 -12.51 18.45
N ASP A 191 -5.23 -12.70 17.34
CA ASP A 191 -5.06 -11.91 16.10
C ASP A 191 -6.36 -11.72 15.28
N LYS A 192 -7.52 -12.02 15.87
CA LYS A 192 -8.80 -11.89 15.17
C LYS A 192 -9.33 -10.47 15.33
N ILE A 193 -9.52 -9.79 14.20
CA ILE A 193 -10.08 -8.45 14.17
C ILE A 193 -11.12 -8.36 13.04
N LYS A 194 -12.15 -7.53 13.24
CA LYS A 194 -13.17 -7.22 12.26
C LYS A 194 -13.62 -5.79 12.42
N PHE A 195 -13.82 -5.12 11.28
CA PHE A 195 -14.31 -3.75 11.17
C PHE A 195 -15.68 -3.76 10.49
N GLU A 196 -16.66 -3.11 11.09
CA GLU A 196 -17.97 -2.90 10.50
C GLU A 196 -18.20 -1.39 10.37
N VAL A 197 -18.04 -0.88 9.14
CA VAL A 197 -18.20 0.54 8.84
C VAL A 197 -19.68 0.86 8.73
N VAL A 198 -20.21 1.54 9.73
CA VAL A 198 -21.63 1.92 9.85
C VAL A 198 -21.94 3.11 8.95
N SER A 199 -21.05 4.11 8.97
CA SER A 199 -21.17 5.31 8.14
C SER A 199 -19.78 5.84 7.80
N ALA A 200 -19.64 6.36 6.60
CA ALA A 200 -18.40 7.00 6.15
C ALA A 200 -18.70 8.02 5.07
N ARG A 201 -17.95 9.11 5.05
CA ARG A 201 -17.97 10.09 3.98
C ARG A 201 -16.61 10.73 3.78
N GLN A 202 -16.37 11.16 2.56
CA GLN A 202 -15.22 11.95 2.18
C GLN A 202 -15.69 13.16 1.38
N SER A 203 -15.11 14.30 1.65
CA SER A 203 -15.38 15.52 0.87
C SER A 203 -15.03 15.28 -0.62
N GLY A 204 -16.03 15.46 -1.50
CA GLY A 204 -15.93 15.12 -2.92
C GLY A 204 -16.26 13.67 -3.27
N GLY A 205 -16.72 12.87 -2.29
CA GLY A 205 -17.17 11.48 -2.48
C GLY A 205 -16.10 10.42 -2.24
N GLY A 206 -16.55 9.20 -1.96
CA GLY A 206 -15.69 8.06 -1.67
C GLY A 206 -15.88 7.51 -0.24
N PRO A 207 -15.29 6.35 0.07
CA PRO A 207 -15.45 5.68 1.37
C PRO A 207 -14.67 6.36 2.50
N GLY A 208 -13.82 7.35 2.18
CA GLY A 208 -12.99 8.04 3.16
C GLY A 208 -12.03 7.11 3.92
N LEU A 209 -11.50 7.63 5.03
CA LEU A 209 -10.69 6.87 5.96
C LEU A 209 -11.62 6.19 6.97
N SER A 210 -11.82 4.89 6.85
CA SER A 210 -12.70 4.10 7.72
C SER A 210 -11.96 3.04 8.54
N PHE A 211 -10.63 3.02 8.42
CA PHE A 211 -9.75 2.13 9.15
C PHE A 211 -9.07 2.90 10.29
N PRO A 212 -9.39 2.60 11.55
CA PRO A 212 -8.70 3.25 12.67
C PRO A 212 -7.24 2.80 12.69
N PHE A 213 -6.33 3.74 12.90
CA PHE A 213 -4.93 3.43 13.15
C PHE A 213 -4.78 3.02 14.62
N PHE A 214 -4.72 1.72 14.87
CA PHE A 214 -4.41 1.22 16.21
C PHE A 214 -2.91 1.35 16.44
N ILE A 215 -2.52 2.32 17.24
CA ILE A 215 -1.15 2.52 17.67
C ILE A 215 -1.05 2.02 19.10
N ASN A 216 -0.37 0.90 19.29
CA ASN A 216 -0.25 0.25 20.59
C ASN A 216 1.17 0.39 21.14
N PHE A 217 1.36 1.17 22.19
CA PHE A 217 2.66 1.37 22.80
C PHE A 217 3.06 0.25 23.76
N TYR A 218 2.16 -0.67 24.08
CA TYR A 218 2.53 -1.91 24.78
C TYR A 218 3.22 -2.92 23.87
N ASP A 219 3.22 -2.74 22.54
CA ASP A 219 4.03 -3.52 21.62
C ASP A 219 5.52 -3.09 21.69
N ASN A 220 6.44 -4.03 21.45
CA ASN A 220 7.86 -3.70 21.33
C ASN A 220 8.14 -2.76 20.16
N ASN A 221 7.40 -2.97 19.08
CA ASN A 221 7.57 -2.29 17.82
C ASN A 221 6.23 -1.68 17.41
N VAL A 222 6.14 -0.38 17.53
CA VAL A 222 4.93 0.39 17.26
C VAL A 222 4.76 0.57 15.78
N SER A 223 3.64 0.08 15.23
CA SER A 223 3.28 0.25 13.84
C SER A 223 2.46 1.52 13.65
N VAL A 224 2.90 2.39 12.75
CA VAL A 224 2.15 3.60 12.36
C VAL A 224 1.90 3.56 10.86
N PHE A 225 0.64 3.73 10.44
CA PHE A 225 0.21 3.63 9.03
C PHE A 225 0.69 2.34 8.34
N ASN A 226 0.56 1.19 9.01
CA ASN A 226 1.04 -0.12 8.54
C ASN A 226 2.53 -0.11 8.14
N ASN A 227 3.36 0.60 8.90
CA ASN A 227 4.79 0.79 8.67
C ASN A 227 5.16 1.48 7.34
N ASN A 228 4.22 2.18 6.69
CA ASN A 228 4.53 2.95 5.48
C ASN A 228 5.47 4.14 5.73
N LEU A 229 5.54 4.63 6.97
CA LEU A 229 6.43 5.72 7.36
C LEU A 229 7.84 5.24 7.70
N ASN A 230 7.94 4.03 8.23
CA ASN A 230 9.19 3.33 8.47
C ASN A 230 8.94 1.81 8.38
N PRO A 231 9.61 1.08 7.47
CA PRO A 231 9.39 -0.36 7.30
C PRO A 231 9.69 -1.19 8.56
N ARG A 232 10.56 -0.69 9.44
CA ARG A 232 10.94 -1.35 10.72
C ARG A 232 9.92 -1.09 11.83
N GLY A 233 8.96 -0.13 11.67
CA GLY A 233 8.17 0.41 12.76
C GLY A 233 9.01 1.27 13.72
N PHE A 234 8.40 1.70 14.83
CA PHE A 234 9.07 2.54 15.83
C PHE A 234 9.25 1.76 17.12
N ILE A 235 10.32 2.01 17.85
CA ILE A 235 10.59 1.36 19.12
C ILE A 235 9.75 2.05 20.20
N SER A 236 8.93 1.29 20.93
CA SER A 236 8.15 1.83 22.05
C SER A 236 9.06 2.32 23.18
N PRO A 237 8.73 3.45 23.83
CA PRO A 237 9.45 3.88 25.06
C PRO A 237 9.42 2.88 26.23
N ILE A 238 8.50 1.92 26.20
CA ILE A 238 8.43 0.81 27.15
C ILE A 238 8.65 -0.56 26.50
N ALA A 239 9.34 -0.59 25.33
CA ALA A 239 9.75 -1.85 24.70
C ALA A 239 10.70 -2.63 25.63
N GLU A 240 10.76 -3.95 25.45
CA GLU A 240 11.65 -4.82 26.24
C GLU A 240 13.12 -4.35 26.27
N ASN A 241 13.59 -3.79 25.16
CA ASN A 241 14.94 -3.26 25.00
C ASN A 241 15.00 -1.71 25.00
N ALA A 242 13.95 -1.04 25.49
CA ALA A 242 13.84 0.42 25.45
C ALA A 242 15.00 1.16 26.11
N LEU A 243 15.54 0.62 27.22
CA LEU A 243 16.67 1.21 27.94
C LEU A 243 17.96 1.35 27.11
N HIS A 244 18.11 0.56 26.03
CA HIS A 244 19.22 0.68 25.08
C HIS A 244 19.03 1.81 24.05
N TYR A 245 17.80 2.26 23.85
CA TYR A 245 17.42 3.23 22.85
C TYR A 245 17.08 4.59 23.42
N TYR A 246 16.62 4.66 24.67
CA TYR A 246 16.15 5.88 25.33
C TYR A 246 16.92 6.19 26.61
N LYS A 247 17.01 7.48 26.94
CA LYS A 247 17.25 8.03 28.28
C LYS A 247 15.90 8.50 28.81
N TYR A 248 15.76 8.51 30.11
CA TYR A 248 14.54 8.95 30.78
C TYR A 248 14.88 9.96 31.82
N HIS A 249 14.05 10.97 32.00
CA HIS A 249 14.15 11.99 33.01
C HIS A 249 12.81 12.12 33.73
N TYR A 250 12.84 12.05 35.03
CA TYR A 250 11.68 12.19 35.88
C TYR A 250 11.36 13.67 36.08
N GLU A 251 10.20 14.14 35.63
CA GLU A 251 9.75 15.52 35.77
C GLU A 251 8.94 15.76 37.05
N GLY A 252 8.43 14.70 37.69
CA GLY A 252 7.58 14.78 38.86
C GLY A 252 6.33 13.91 38.77
N SER A 253 5.46 14.03 39.75
CA SER A 253 4.17 13.33 39.81
C SER A 253 3.03 14.25 40.22
N TYR A 254 1.81 13.79 39.97
CA TYR A 254 0.59 14.41 40.42
C TYR A 254 -0.46 13.33 40.77
N THR A 255 -1.49 13.69 41.53
CA THR A 255 -2.56 12.77 41.90
C THR A 255 -3.80 13.02 41.08
N GLU A 256 -4.34 11.98 40.45
CA GLU A 256 -5.61 12.00 39.73
C GLU A 256 -6.44 10.77 40.12
N ASP A 257 -7.70 10.94 40.52
CA ASP A 257 -8.60 9.89 41.02
C ASP A 257 -7.95 8.97 42.09
N ASN A 258 -7.24 9.55 43.03
CA ASN A 258 -6.50 8.86 44.09
C ASN A 258 -5.36 7.96 43.58
N LYS A 259 -4.95 8.08 42.32
CA LYS A 259 -3.79 7.40 41.75
C LYS A 259 -2.67 8.41 41.51
N LEU A 260 -1.46 8.03 41.84
CA LEU A 260 -0.27 8.83 41.56
C LEU A 260 0.14 8.59 40.11
N VAL A 261 0.29 9.64 39.35
CA VAL A 261 0.71 9.61 37.94
C VAL A 261 2.10 10.22 37.82
N ASN A 262 3.06 9.45 37.32
CA ASN A 262 4.46 9.87 37.14
C ASN A 262 4.66 10.37 35.71
N LYS A 263 5.16 11.60 35.55
CA LYS A 263 5.50 12.19 34.27
C LYS A 263 6.98 12.01 33.97
N ILE A 264 7.28 11.40 32.82
CA ILE A 264 8.62 11.00 32.41
C ILE A 264 8.92 11.55 31.02
N GLU A 265 10.01 12.30 30.90
CA GLU A 265 10.54 12.71 29.60
C GLU A 265 11.31 11.55 28.96
N VAL A 266 11.00 11.31 27.66
CA VAL A 266 11.58 10.27 26.82
C VAL A 266 12.57 10.91 25.87
N ILE A 267 13.85 10.56 25.98
CA ILE A 267 14.94 11.17 25.22
C ILE A 267 15.67 10.11 24.39
N PRO A 268 15.68 10.17 23.05
CA PRO A 268 16.43 9.23 22.23
C PRO A 268 17.92 9.26 22.49
N ARG A 269 18.55 8.09 22.67
CA ARG A 269 20.00 7.97 22.83
C ARG A 269 20.76 8.13 21.53
N ARG A 270 20.11 7.85 20.39
CA ARG A 270 20.76 7.82 19.08
C ARG A 270 19.92 8.54 18.04
N LYS A 271 20.57 9.24 17.15
CA LYS A 271 19.99 9.73 15.88
C LYS A 271 19.95 8.56 14.89
N ASN A 272 19.13 8.68 13.86
CA ASN A 272 19.00 7.70 12.76
C ASN A 272 18.43 6.34 13.17
N GLU A 273 17.75 6.24 14.30
CA GLU A 273 16.92 5.09 14.68
C GLU A 273 15.44 5.50 14.76
N PRO A 274 14.46 4.60 14.53
CA PRO A 274 13.05 4.94 14.57
C PRO A 274 12.54 5.11 16.00
N LEU A 275 12.80 6.27 16.58
CA LEU A 275 12.57 6.60 17.98
C LEU A 275 11.63 7.78 18.13
N PHE A 276 11.06 7.89 19.33
CA PHE A 276 10.25 9.01 19.77
C PHE A 276 10.97 9.86 20.81
N SER A 277 10.69 11.15 20.87
CA SER A 277 10.99 12.05 21.97
C SER A 277 9.69 12.63 22.52
N GLY A 278 9.66 13.10 23.75
CA GLY A 278 8.46 13.69 24.36
C GLY A 278 8.18 13.10 25.74
N HIS A 279 6.93 12.90 26.09
CA HIS A 279 6.54 12.52 27.45
C HIS A 279 5.67 11.25 27.45
N ILE A 280 5.83 10.46 28.49
CA ILE A 280 4.96 9.34 28.84
C ILE A 280 4.56 9.48 30.32
N GLU A 281 3.29 9.31 30.61
CA GLU A 281 2.74 9.35 31.95
C GLU A 281 2.33 7.95 32.38
N ILE A 282 2.84 7.50 33.53
CA ILE A 282 2.67 6.14 34.05
C ILE A 282 2.09 6.19 35.47
N ILE A 283 1.01 5.43 35.68
CA ILE A 283 0.35 5.29 36.99
C ILE A 283 1.25 4.47 37.90
N GLU A 284 1.53 4.99 39.10
CA GLU A 284 2.27 4.31 40.13
C GLU A 284 1.56 3.01 40.58
N ASP A 285 2.31 2.01 40.97
CA ASP A 285 1.88 0.66 41.40
C ASP A 285 1.23 -0.19 40.29
N ASP A 286 0.37 0.40 39.48
CA ASP A 286 -0.21 -0.25 38.30
C ASP A 286 0.80 -0.39 37.16
N TRP A 287 1.69 0.58 36.99
CA TRP A 287 2.73 0.67 35.96
C TRP A 287 2.15 0.64 34.53
N ARG A 288 0.91 1.14 34.36
CA ARG A 288 0.23 1.28 33.09
C ARG A 288 0.38 2.69 32.51
N ILE A 289 0.25 2.81 31.22
CA ILE A 289 0.24 4.11 30.55
C ILE A 289 -1.05 4.84 30.92
N HIS A 290 -0.95 6.06 31.44
CA HIS A 290 -2.04 7.01 31.64
C HIS A 290 -2.25 7.83 30.37
N SER A 291 -1.20 8.48 29.89
CA SER A 291 -1.20 9.26 28.66
C SER A 291 0.18 9.29 28.04
N LEU A 292 0.26 9.74 26.81
CA LEU A 292 1.52 9.98 26.13
C LEU A 292 1.41 11.12 25.11
N ASP A 293 2.52 11.81 24.92
CA ASP A 293 2.71 12.86 23.96
C ASP A 293 4.10 12.73 23.32
N LEU A 294 4.17 12.10 22.16
CA LEU A 294 5.39 11.61 21.56
C LEU A 294 5.60 12.15 20.15
N LEU A 295 6.79 12.66 19.90
CA LEU A 295 7.23 13.26 18.65
C LEU A 295 8.33 12.42 18.01
N SER A 296 8.24 12.17 16.71
CA SER A 296 9.34 11.69 15.88
C SER A 296 9.55 12.65 14.71
N THR A 297 10.81 12.91 14.37
CA THR A 297 11.17 13.83 13.29
C THR A 297 12.02 13.14 12.24
N SER A 298 12.32 13.83 11.14
CA SER A 298 13.16 13.31 10.06
C SER A 298 14.54 12.80 10.52
N GLN A 299 15.03 13.22 11.70
CA GLN A 299 16.26 12.70 12.31
C GLN A 299 16.12 11.25 12.77
N TYR A 300 14.88 10.79 13.04
CA TYR A 300 14.56 9.47 13.56
C TYR A 300 13.95 8.56 12.50
N GLN A 301 14.53 8.55 11.30
CA GLN A 301 14.19 7.62 10.21
C GLN A 301 12.78 7.80 9.63
N LEU A 302 12.16 8.98 9.77
CA LEU A 302 11.00 9.31 8.96
C LEU A 302 11.42 9.52 7.50
N GLU A 303 10.81 8.78 6.59
CA GLU A 303 11.24 8.79 5.19
C GLU A 303 10.44 9.77 4.32
N LEU A 304 9.14 9.73 4.41
CA LEU A 304 8.22 10.51 3.57
C LEU A 304 7.75 11.80 4.21
N ILE A 305 7.69 11.84 5.54
CA ILE A 305 7.24 12.98 6.33
C ILE A 305 8.38 13.56 7.15
N ASP A 306 8.23 14.79 7.63
CA ASP A 306 9.25 15.46 8.45
C ASP A 306 8.92 15.40 9.93
N THR A 307 7.63 15.31 10.27
CA THR A 307 7.12 15.31 11.63
C THR A 307 6.01 14.28 11.76
N LEU A 308 6.08 13.47 12.79
CA LEU A 308 5.05 12.58 13.29
C LEU A 308 4.87 12.86 14.77
N HIS A 309 3.69 13.31 15.20
CA HIS A 309 3.35 13.55 16.59
C HIS A 309 2.15 12.67 16.95
N ILE A 310 2.22 11.96 18.08
CA ILE A 310 1.20 11.05 18.53
C ILE A 310 0.86 11.39 19.97
N SER A 311 -0.41 11.69 20.23
CA SER A 311 -0.96 11.87 21.55
C SER A 311 -2.04 10.82 21.81
N GLN A 312 -2.02 10.21 22.98
CA GLN A 312 -3.04 9.25 23.44
C GLN A 312 -3.39 9.52 24.92
N ILE A 313 -4.69 9.38 25.22
CA ILE A 313 -5.23 9.40 26.56
C ILE A 313 -5.89 8.04 26.83
N HIS A 314 -5.58 7.43 27.95
CA HIS A 314 -6.19 6.19 28.41
C HIS A 314 -7.10 6.47 29.59
N VAL A 315 -8.22 5.76 29.68
CA VAL A 315 -9.21 5.93 30.75
C VAL A 315 -9.69 4.57 31.25
N PRO A 316 -10.15 4.46 32.50
CA PRO A 316 -10.81 3.27 32.98
C PRO A 316 -12.16 3.13 32.25
N VAL A 317 -12.41 1.97 31.62
CA VAL A 317 -13.66 1.68 30.90
C VAL A 317 -14.57 0.72 31.68
N GLU A 318 -13.99 -0.14 32.49
CA GLU A 318 -14.69 -1.03 33.39
C GLU A 318 -13.75 -1.41 34.56
N GLN A 319 -14.17 -1.16 35.81
CA GLN A 319 -13.31 -1.34 36.99
C GLN A 319 -11.90 -0.74 36.77
N ASP A 320 -10.84 -1.55 36.88
CA ASP A 320 -9.45 -1.13 36.68
C ASP A 320 -8.92 -1.43 35.27
N ILE A 321 -9.78 -1.77 34.30
CA ILE A 321 -9.35 -2.02 32.90
C ILE A 321 -9.32 -0.69 32.14
N TRP A 322 -8.13 -0.27 31.73
CA TRP A 322 -7.90 0.97 30.99
C TRP A 322 -7.77 0.74 29.50
N ARG A 323 -8.37 1.62 28.70
CA ARG A 323 -8.28 1.60 27.25
C ARG A 323 -8.12 3.00 26.69
N THR A 324 -7.59 3.07 25.48
CA THR A 324 -7.44 4.35 24.77
C THR A 324 -8.80 5.01 24.59
N LYS A 325 -8.94 6.24 25.05
CA LYS A 325 -10.12 7.09 24.83
C LYS A 325 -9.98 7.89 23.55
N ASP A 326 -8.81 8.51 23.37
CA ASP A 326 -8.52 9.38 22.26
C ASP A 326 -7.11 9.10 21.73
N GLN A 327 -6.98 9.17 20.41
CA GLN A 327 -5.71 9.11 19.72
C GLN A 327 -5.66 10.17 18.66
N VAL A 328 -4.68 11.06 18.73
CA VAL A 328 -4.42 12.09 17.72
C VAL A 328 -3.07 11.81 17.08
N VAL A 329 -3.03 11.74 15.76
CA VAL A 329 -1.81 11.58 14.97
C VAL A 329 -1.68 12.79 14.06
N TYR A 330 -0.70 13.63 14.31
CA TYR A 330 -0.34 14.74 13.45
C TYR A 330 0.83 14.38 12.57
N VAL A 331 0.76 14.71 11.29
CA VAL A 331 1.83 14.53 10.31
C VAL A 331 2.10 15.83 9.58
N ALA A 332 3.37 16.11 9.28
CA ALA A 332 3.75 17.23 8.45
C ALA A 332 4.84 16.84 7.45
N VAL A 333 4.78 17.44 6.26
CA VAL A 333 5.74 17.26 5.16
C VAL A 333 6.11 18.62 4.61
N LYS A 334 7.41 18.93 4.61
CA LYS A 334 7.95 20.13 3.96
C LYS A 334 9.16 19.74 3.13
N LYS A 335 8.90 19.17 1.94
CA LYS A 335 9.94 18.66 1.03
C LYS A 335 9.67 19.06 -0.41
N PHE A 336 10.72 19.41 -1.15
CA PHE A 336 10.66 19.79 -2.57
C PHE A 336 9.69 20.96 -2.86
N GLY A 337 9.52 21.88 -1.89
CA GLY A 337 8.56 22.98 -1.99
C GLY A 337 7.10 22.61 -1.70
N LEU A 338 6.80 21.34 -1.47
CA LEU A 338 5.51 20.87 -0.97
C LEU A 338 5.44 21.12 0.54
N ASP A 339 4.36 21.72 1.01
CA ASP A 339 4.09 21.94 2.44
C ASP A 339 2.68 21.43 2.77
N PHE A 340 2.63 20.28 3.46
CA PHE A 340 1.39 19.61 3.86
C PHE A 340 1.38 19.34 5.35
N ALA A 341 0.21 19.41 5.97
CA ALA A 341 0.00 18.94 7.33
C ALA A 341 -1.37 18.29 7.48
N GLY A 342 -1.46 17.32 8.36
CA GLY A 342 -2.72 16.61 8.61
C GLY A 342 -2.86 16.09 10.03
N ASN A 343 -4.12 15.99 10.44
CA ASN A 343 -4.54 15.36 11.69
C ASN A 343 -5.41 14.15 11.40
N PHE A 344 -5.09 13.04 12.06
CA PHE A 344 -5.88 11.82 12.05
C PHE A 344 -6.29 11.50 13.48
N ILE A 345 -7.59 11.53 13.73
CA ILE A 345 -8.16 11.48 15.08
C ILE A 345 -9.04 10.26 15.18
N ASN A 346 -8.83 9.44 16.21
CA ASN A 346 -9.70 8.34 16.59
C ASN A 346 -10.28 8.63 17.98
N VAL A 347 -11.60 8.63 18.10
CA VAL A 347 -12.33 8.74 19.36
C VAL A 347 -13.02 7.42 19.63
N TYR A 348 -12.68 6.77 20.72
CA TYR A 348 -13.20 5.46 21.10
C TYR A 348 -14.33 5.63 22.12
N SER A 349 -15.42 4.88 21.92
CA SER A 349 -16.60 4.91 22.79
C SER A 349 -17.28 3.55 22.84
N ASN A 350 -18.21 3.37 23.80
CA ASN A 350 -19.02 2.18 23.93
C ASN A 350 -18.21 0.88 23.97
N TYR A 351 -17.18 0.85 24.80
CA TYR A 351 -16.39 -0.37 25.04
C TYR A 351 -17.27 -1.46 25.64
N ASN A 352 -17.19 -2.66 25.07
CA ASN A 352 -17.73 -3.90 25.65
C ASN A 352 -16.57 -4.90 25.73
N LEU A 353 -16.19 -5.29 26.93
CA LEU A 353 -15.04 -6.15 27.21
C LEU A 353 -15.40 -7.64 27.24
N SER A 354 -16.69 -7.98 27.10
CA SER A 354 -17.19 -9.36 27.11
C SER A 354 -18.19 -9.62 25.97
N PRO A 355 -17.88 -9.24 24.71
CA PRO A 355 -18.82 -9.41 23.60
C PRO A 355 -18.97 -10.89 23.24
N SER A 356 -20.22 -11.31 22.98
CA SER A 356 -20.49 -12.64 22.45
C SER A 356 -20.37 -12.67 20.94
N PHE A 357 -19.40 -13.38 20.42
CA PHE A 357 -19.19 -13.53 18.97
C PHE A 357 -19.58 -14.93 18.49
N GLY A 358 -20.44 -15.00 17.48
CA GLY A 358 -20.80 -16.26 16.83
C GLY A 358 -19.60 -16.98 16.20
N LYS A 359 -19.68 -18.32 16.04
CA LYS A 359 -18.56 -19.16 15.53
C LYS A 359 -17.96 -18.68 14.20
N LYS A 360 -18.73 -18.06 13.29
CA LYS A 360 -18.31 -17.60 11.97
C LYS A 360 -18.14 -16.06 11.89
N TYR A 361 -18.17 -15.36 13.02
CA TYR A 361 -18.10 -13.90 13.04
C TYR A 361 -16.78 -13.38 12.44
N PHE A 362 -15.64 -13.90 12.88
CA PHE A 362 -14.32 -13.60 12.33
C PHE A 362 -14.02 -14.48 11.12
N ASN A 363 -14.53 -14.09 9.98
CA ASN A 363 -14.33 -14.78 8.71
C ASN A 363 -13.23 -14.08 7.86
N ARG A 364 -13.21 -14.32 6.56
CA ARG A 364 -12.24 -13.71 5.63
C ARG A 364 -12.51 -12.23 5.36
N ILE A 365 -13.69 -11.72 5.70
CA ILE A 365 -14.03 -10.31 5.55
C ILE A 365 -13.49 -9.58 6.77
N LEU A 366 -12.37 -8.86 6.58
CA LEU A 366 -11.74 -8.06 7.62
C LEU A 366 -12.53 -6.78 7.88
N MET A 367 -13.00 -6.13 6.81
CA MET A 367 -13.76 -4.90 6.87
C MET A 367 -15.01 -5.01 6.01
N LYS A 368 -16.16 -4.66 6.58
CA LYS A 368 -17.46 -4.68 5.90
C LYS A 368 -18.10 -3.30 5.99
N TYR A 369 -18.46 -2.73 4.86
CA TYR A 369 -19.25 -1.50 4.78
C TYR A 369 -20.74 -1.83 4.81
N ASP A 370 -21.52 -1.08 5.61
CA ASP A 370 -22.97 -1.13 5.58
C ASP A 370 -23.50 -0.72 4.20
N SER A 371 -24.66 -1.24 3.80
CA SER A 371 -25.27 -0.95 2.50
C SER A 371 -25.66 0.54 2.33
N THR A 372 -25.78 1.26 3.44
CA THR A 372 -26.15 2.69 3.51
C THR A 372 -25.02 3.56 4.05
N TYR A 373 -23.80 3.07 4.10
CA TYR A 373 -22.68 3.74 4.77
C TYR A 373 -22.41 5.17 4.23
N ASP A 374 -22.64 5.41 2.94
CA ASP A 374 -22.40 6.66 2.24
C ASP A 374 -23.69 7.48 1.97
N LYS A 375 -24.86 7.03 2.50
CA LYS A 375 -26.16 7.64 2.26
C LYS A 375 -26.68 8.45 3.46
N LYS A 376 -25.87 8.64 4.49
CA LYS A 376 -26.24 9.36 5.69
C LYS A 376 -26.26 10.87 5.43
N ASP A 377 -27.31 11.54 5.88
CA ASP A 377 -27.51 12.98 5.69
C ASP A 377 -26.77 13.83 6.75
N SER A 378 -26.88 15.15 6.62
CA SER A 378 -26.22 16.08 7.55
C SER A 378 -26.81 16.01 8.96
N SER A 379 -28.09 15.66 9.13
CA SER A 379 -28.72 15.55 10.44
C SER A 379 -28.14 14.38 11.22
N TYR A 380 -27.98 13.23 10.56
CA TYR A 380 -27.32 12.06 11.13
C TYR A 380 -25.89 12.40 11.58
N TRP A 381 -25.08 13.03 10.71
CA TRP A 381 -23.70 13.38 11.06
C TRP A 381 -23.63 14.38 12.21
N ASN A 382 -24.54 15.34 12.27
CA ASN A 382 -24.59 16.29 13.38
C ASN A 382 -24.97 15.65 14.72
N ALA A 383 -25.77 14.58 14.69
CA ALA A 383 -26.18 13.85 15.89
C ALA A 383 -25.08 12.92 16.44
N ILE A 384 -24.28 12.28 15.55
CA ILE A 384 -23.30 11.28 15.99
C ILE A 384 -21.88 11.82 16.11
N ARG A 385 -21.58 12.96 15.46
CA ARG A 385 -20.22 13.51 15.43
C ARG A 385 -19.77 13.94 16.82
N PRO A 386 -18.67 13.32 17.35
CA PRO A 386 -18.20 13.67 18.68
C PRO A 386 -17.49 15.04 18.70
N MET A 387 -17.03 15.55 17.55
CA MET A 387 -16.33 16.84 17.50
C MET A 387 -16.90 17.72 16.37
N PRO A 388 -17.17 19.02 16.62
CA PRO A 388 -17.74 19.90 15.60
C PRO A 388 -16.73 20.16 14.45
N LEU A 389 -17.27 20.25 13.22
CA LEU A 389 -16.47 20.68 12.07
C LEU A 389 -16.09 22.16 12.18
N GLU A 390 -14.89 22.49 11.72
CA GLU A 390 -14.42 23.85 11.53
C GLU A 390 -15.16 24.54 10.37
N LYS A 391 -15.07 25.87 10.30
CA LYS A 391 -15.78 26.64 9.26
C LYS A 391 -15.33 26.28 7.85
N ASP A 392 -14.04 26.10 7.64
CA ASP A 392 -13.47 25.73 6.35
C ASP A 392 -13.74 24.25 5.98
N GLU A 393 -13.78 23.35 6.95
CA GLU A 393 -14.17 21.95 6.74
C GLU A 393 -15.63 21.83 6.26
N LYS A 394 -16.54 22.60 6.88
CA LYS A 394 -17.95 22.70 6.42
C LYS A 394 -18.04 23.21 4.99
N ARG A 395 -17.28 24.27 4.66
CA ARG A 395 -17.20 24.81 3.30
C ARG A 395 -16.66 23.79 2.30
N ASP A 396 -15.62 23.06 2.66
CA ASP A 396 -15.00 22.06 1.80
C ASP A 396 -15.97 20.91 1.45
N PHE A 397 -16.71 20.39 2.46
CA PHE A 397 -17.76 19.41 2.21
C PHE A 397 -18.82 19.96 1.23
N VAL A 398 -19.39 21.12 1.51
CA VAL A 398 -20.43 21.71 0.65
C VAL A 398 -19.91 21.94 -0.77
N PHE A 399 -18.71 22.47 -0.91
CA PHE A 399 -18.10 22.79 -2.20
C PHE A 399 -17.81 21.51 -3.01
N LYS A 400 -17.02 20.59 -2.46
CA LYS A 400 -16.60 19.37 -3.16
C LYS A 400 -17.75 18.40 -3.40
N ASP A 401 -18.68 18.24 -2.43
CA ASP A 401 -19.85 17.39 -2.60
C ASP A 401 -20.79 17.93 -3.67
N SER A 402 -20.92 19.26 -3.82
CA SER A 402 -21.67 19.88 -4.91
C SER A 402 -21.05 19.60 -6.28
N ILE A 403 -19.72 19.58 -6.38
CA ILE A 403 -19.01 19.21 -7.62
C ILE A 403 -19.22 17.73 -7.90
N ALA A 404 -19.04 16.88 -6.89
CA ALA A 404 -19.15 15.42 -7.03
C ALA A 404 -20.58 14.97 -7.37
N SER A 405 -21.61 15.57 -6.77
CA SER A 405 -23.02 15.28 -7.08
C SER A 405 -23.36 15.68 -8.51
N ARG A 406 -22.99 16.90 -8.93
CA ARG A 406 -23.17 17.32 -10.33
C ARG A 406 -22.48 16.38 -11.31
N ALA A 407 -21.26 15.95 -11.01
CA ALA A 407 -20.50 15.00 -11.83
C ALA A 407 -21.16 13.61 -11.86
N ARG A 408 -21.70 13.12 -10.74
CA ARG A 408 -22.34 11.80 -10.63
C ARG A 408 -23.69 11.74 -11.31
N ASP A 409 -24.56 12.73 -11.06
CA ASP A 409 -25.95 12.76 -11.55
C ASP A 409 -26.00 13.06 -13.05
N SER A 410 -24.99 13.75 -13.56
CA SER A 410 -24.96 14.22 -14.94
C SER A 410 -23.89 13.59 -15.83
N LEU A 411 -23.10 12.61 -15.33
CA LEU A 411 -21.94 12.10 -16.06
C LEU A 411 -22.25 11.69 -17.51
N PHE A 412 -23.43 11.12 -17.72
CA PHE A 412 -23.95 10.75 -19.06
C PHE A 412 -25.08 11.67 -19.54
N SER A 413 -25.31 12.84 -18.88
CA SER A 413 -26.23 13.84 -19.38
C SER A 413 -25.65 14.58 -20.58
N GLN A 414 -26.50 15.11 -21.45
CA GLN A 414 -26.04 15.83 -22.64
C GLN A 414 -25.18 17.05 -22.27
N SER A 415 -25.56 17.81 -21.23
CA SER A 415 -24.82 18.99 -20.78
C SER A 415 -23.41 18.67 -20.27
N SER A 416 -23.26 17.56 -19.53
CA SER A 416 -21.95 17.10 -19.06
C SER A 416 -21.10 16.57 -20.20
N ILE A 417 -21.68 15.81 -21.11
CA ILE A 417 -20.99 15.33 -22.30
C ILE A 417 -20.44 16.50 -23.11
N ASP A 418 -21.24 17.55 -23.31
CA ASP A 418 -20.84 18.73 -24.07
C ASP A 418 -19.75 19.53 -23.33
N SER A 419 -19.86 19.63 -21.99
CA SER A 419 -18.82 20.23 -21.15
C SER A 419 -17.51 19.44 -21.20
N LEU A 420 -17.56 18.10 -21.08
CA LEU A 420 -16.38 17.24 -21.16
C LEU A 420 -15.71 17.34 -22.55
N ARG A 421 -16.48 17.35 -23.62
CA ARG A 421 -15.97 17.55 -24.99
C ARG A 421 -15.29 18.90 -25.15
N LYS A 422 -15.90 19.98 -24.63
CA LYS A 422 -15.34 21.34 -24.71
C LYS A 422 -14.04 21.49 -23.92
N ASN A 423 -13.91 20.79 -22.79
CA ASN A 423 -12.75 20.87 -21.91
C ASN A 423 -11.64 19.85 -22.25
N GLN A 424 -11.83 19.04 -23.29
CA GLN A 424 -10.82 18.08 -23.71
C GLN A 424 -9.59 18.80 -24.25
N LYS A 425 -8.40 18.42 -23.78
CA LYS A 425 -7.13 18.98 -24.25
C LYS A 425 -6.97 18.77 -25.74
N LYS A 426 -6.61 19.83 -26.49
CA LYS A 426 -6.18 19.71 -27.89
C LYS A 426 -4.82 19.03 -27.91
N VAL A 427 -4.70 18.00 -28.72
CA VAL A 427 -3.45 17.26 -28.95
C VAL A 427 -2.47 18.16 -29.71
N LYS A 428 -1.25 18.29 -29.20
CA LYS A 428 -0.13 18.97 -29.88
C LYS A 428 0.83 17.93 -30.45
N LEU A 429 1.54 18.29 -31.52
CA LEU A 429 2.54 17.42 -32.13
C LEU A 429 3.58 16.91 -31.13
N MET A 430 4.02 17.76 -30.19
CA MET A 430 4.96 17.38 -29.12
C MET A 430 4.37 16.34 -28.15
N ASP A 431 3.04 16.33 -27.93
CA ASP A 431 2.40 15.31 -27.11
C ASP A 431 2.48 13.94 -27.81
N ILE A 432 2.28 13.89 -29.12
CA ILE A 432 2.40 12.64 -29.92
C ILE A 432 3.82 12.09 -29.86
N LEU A 433 4.82 12.95 -29.85
CA LEU A 433 6.22 12.51 -29.81
C LEU A 433 6.67 12.02 -28.42
N TRP A 434 6.34 12.75 -27.34
CA TRP A 434 6.94 12.55 -26.01
C TRP A 434 6.03 11.92 -24.97
N SER A 435 4.71 11.98 -25.14
CA SER A 435 3.75 11.52 -24.13
C SER A 435 2.61 10.73 -24.76
N ASP A 436 1.93 9.91 -23.94
CA ASP A 436 0.72 9.24 -24.38
C ASP A 436 -0.38 10.27 -24.66
N VAL A 437 -1.03 10.11 -25.81
CA VAL A 437 -2.15 10.92 -26.25
C VAL A 437 -3.44 10.18 -25.95
N HIS A 438 -4.31 10.78 -25.14
CA HIS A 438 -5.61 10.23 -24.81
C HIS A 438 -6.71 11.09 -25.43
N HIS A 439 -7.61 10.46 -26.19
CA HIS A 439 -8.82 11.10 -26.70
C HIS A 439 -10.05 10.30 -26.28
N THR A 440 -10.97 10.91 -25.54
CA THR A 440 -12.18 10.24 -25.05
C THR A 440 -13.41 10.68 -25.83
N PHE A 441 -14.09 9.73 -26.44
CA PHE A 441 -15.38 9.92 -27.09
C PHE A 441 -16.49 9.76 -26.06
N TYR A 442 -17.15 10.85 -25.75
CA TYR A 442 -18.22 10.88 -24.77
C TYR A 442 -19.56 10.69 -25.45
N THR A 443 -20.30 9.63 -25.10
CA THR A 443 -21.66 9.37 -25.57
C THR A 443 -22.57 9.00 -24.40
N LYS A 444 -23.90 9.12 -24.58
CA LYS A 444 -24.89 8.68 -23.57
C LYS A 444 -24.82 7.17 -23.28
N LYS A 445 -24.32 6.36 -24.20
CA LYS A 445 -24.26 4.90 -24.09
C LYS A 445 -22.95 4.40 -23.47
N ALA A 446 -21.84 5.07 -23.74
CA ALA A 446 -20.52 4.66 -23.32
C ALA A 446 -19.51 5.81 -23.40
N PHE A 447 -18.47 5.75 -22.59
CA PHE A 447 -17.23 6.50 -22.78
C PHE A 447 -16.20 5.58 -23.44
N SER A 448 -15.62 6.04 -24.53
CA SER A 448 -14.65 5.26 -25.29
C SER A 448 -13.36 6.06 -25.39
N THR A 449 -12.27 5.57 -24.83
CA THR A 449 -10.98 6.26 -24.81
C THR A 449 -10.03 5.59 -25.80
N TYR A 450 -9.61 6.36 -26.80
CA TYR A 450 -8.49 6.04 -27.65
C TYR A 450 -7.20 6.55 -27.03
N THR A 451 -6.19 5.69 -26.96
CA THR A 451 -4.85 6.03 -26.46
C THR A 451 -3.82 5.66 -27.50
N LEU A 452 -3.00 6.63 -27.91
CA LEU A 452 -1.79 6.44 -28.70
C LEU A 452 -0.58 6.69 -27.80
N ARG A 453 0.34 5.74 -27.71
CA ARG A 453 1.57 5.92 -26.94
C ARG A 453 2.55 6.86 -27.65
N GLY A 454 3.32 7.60 -26.85
CA GLY A 454 4.32 8.55 -27.36
C GLY A 454 5.38 7.86 -28.21
N LEU A 455 5.55 8.33 -29.47
CA LEU A 455 6.37 7.64 -30.48
C LEU A 455 7.83 7.48 -30.08
N LEU A 456 8.44 8.46 -29.44
CA LEU A 456 9.85 8.38 -29.01
C LEU A 456 10.09 7.34 -27.89
N GLN A 457 9.04 7.00 -27.14
CA GLN A 457 9.12 5.94 -26.12
C GLN A 457 9.01 4.53 -26.73
N GLN A 458 8.67 4.45 -28.00
CA GLN A 458 8.44 3.22 -28.75
C GLN A 458 9.50 2.94 -29.82
N LEU A 459 10.60 3.71 -29.81
CA LEU A 459 11.79 3.42 -30.60
C LEU A 459 12.62 2.37 -29.88
N GLU A 460 13.04 1.36 -30.58
CA GLU A 460 13.93 0.32 -30.09
C GLU A 460 15.07 0.07 -31.07
N TYR A 461 16.20 -0.42 -30.57
CA TYR A 461 17.32 -0.83 -31.41
C TYR A 461 17.84 -2.22 -31.03
N ASN A 462 18.00 -3.08 -32.01
CA ASN A 462 18.65 -4.39 -31.87
C ASN A 462 19.33 -4.77 -33.19
N SER A 463 20.19 -5.80 -33.17
CA SER A 463 20.96 -6.23 -34.35
C SER A 463 20.12 -6.90 -35.44
N VAL A 464 18.93 -7.39 -35.12
CA VAL A 464 18.04 -8.09 -36.06
C VAL A 464 17.20 -7.13 -36.88
N GLU A 465 16.65 -6.09 -36.27
CA GLU A 465 15.72 -5.16 -36.89
C GLU A 465 16.38 -3.80 -37.19
N GLY A 466 17.57 -3.56 -36.63
CA GLY A 466 18.18 -2.24 -36.55
C GLY A 466 17.34 -1.31 -35.68
N LEU A 467 17.10 -0.10 -36.15
CA LEU A 467 16.07 0.76 -35.56
C LEU A 467 14.70 0.15 -35.84
N SER A 468 13.89 0.00 -34.80
CA SER A 468 12.50 -0.40 -34.95
C SER A 468 11.55 0.63 -34.34
N VAL A 469 10.44 0.85 -34.97
CA VAL A 469 9.37 1.74 -34.52
C VAL A 469 8.16 0.91 -34.16
N ASN A 470 7.72 1.05 -32.90
CA ASN A 470 6.47 0.46 -32.45
C ASN A 470 5.36 1.52 -32.47
N LEU A 471 4.18 1.14 -32.84
CA LEU A 471 2.99 1.98 -32.79
C LEU A 471 1.91 1.23 -32.01
N GLU A 472 1.79 1.56 -30.71
CA GLU A 472 0.82 0.94 -29.82
C GLU A 472 -0.40 1.83 -29.64
N GLN A 473 -1.56 1.26 -29.94
CA GLN A 473 -2.84 1.93 -29.91
C GLN A 473 -3.83 1.13 -29.06
N PHE A 474 -4.62 1.83 -28.25
CA PHE A 474 -5.63 1.19 -27.39
C PHE A 474 -6.97 1.88 -27.52
N PHE A 475 -8.02 1.10 -27.47
CA PHE A 475 -9.39 1.57 -27.48
C PHE A 475 -10.16 0.91 -26.33
N ASP A 476 -10.41 1.67 -25.27
CA ASP A 476 -11.11 1.21 -24.07
C ASP A 476 -12.56 1.70 -24.06
N ILE A 477 -13.52 0.79 -23.94
CA ILE A 477 -14.94 1.10 -23.92
C ILE A 477 -15.51 0.81 -22.54
N GLN A 478 -16.07 1.84 -21.90
CA GLN A 478 -16.76 1.78 -20.61
C GLN A 478 -18.22 2.13 -20.80
N PRO A 479 -19.10 1.14 -20.94
CA PRO A 479 -20.53 1.37 -21.12
C PRO A 479 -21.19 2.00 -19.90
N ASN A 480 -22.20 2.84 -20.12
CA ASN A 480 -23.07 3.36 -19.09
C ASN A 480 -23.91 2.21 -18.47
N LYS A 481 -24.12 2.26 -17.15
CA LYS A 481 -24.98 1.34 -16.37
C LYS A 481 -24.71 -0.15 -16.59
N GLY A 482 -23.95 -0.73 -15.73
CA GLY A 482 -24.00 -2.15 -15.42
C GLY A 482 -23.48 -3.12 -16.49
N LYS A 483 -22.90 -2.64 -17.59
CA LYS A 483 -22.41 -3.48 -18.70
C LYS A 483 -20.92 -3.81 -18.57
N SER A 484 -20.47 -4.84 -19.28
CA SER A 484 -19.08 -5.27 -19.34
C SER A 484 -18.16 -4.20 -19.92
N ASN A 485 -16.90 -4.15 -19.51
CA ASN A 485 -15.87 -3.31 -20.12
C ASN A 485 -15.17 -4.08 -21.25
N TYR A 486 -14.81 -3.37 -22.30
CA TYR A 486 -14.11 -3.92 -23.46
C TYR A 486 -12.84 -3.10 -23.68
N SER A 487 -11.75 -3.79 -24.02
CA SER A 487 -10.50 -3.16 -24.44
C SER A 487 -10.01 -3.82 -25.70
N PHE A 488 -9.59 -3.01 -26.64
CA PHE A 488 -8.95 -3.45 -27.89
C PHE A 488 -7.56 -2.83 -27.95
N GLY A 489 -6.52 -3.63 -28.18
CA GLY A 489 -5.16 -3.20 -28.44
C GLY A 489 -4.78 -3.49 -29.88
N TRP A 490 -4.08 -2.57 -30.52
CA TRP A 490 -3.52 -2.76 -31.86
C TRP A 490 -2.06 -2.31 -31.85
N TYR A 491 -1.19 -3.18 -32.29
CA TYR A 491 0.25 -3.04 -32.20
C TYR A 491 0.84 -3.21 -33.58
N ASN A 492 1.65 -2.26 -34.00
CA ASN A 492 2.36 -2.29 -35.26
C ASN A 492 3.84 -2.07 -34.98
N ARG A 493 4.70 -2.86 -35.59
CA ARG A 493 6.14 -2.78 -35.47
C ARG A 493 6.79 -2.88 -36.83
N TYR A 494 7.74 -1.97 -37.12
CA TYR A 494 8.52 -1.99 -38.34
C TYR A 494 10.01 -1.92 -38.01
N GLY A 495 10.78 -2.90 -38.47
CA GLY A 495 12.23 -2.94 -38.43
C GLY A 495 12.85 -2.37 -39.70
N PHE A 496 13.66 -1.33 -39.57
CA PHE A 496 14.21 -0.63 -40.73
C PHE A 496 15.31 -1.43 -41.43
N SER A 497 16.10 -2.23 -40.72
CA SER A 497 17.20 -2.98 -41.34
C SER A 497 16.74 -4.30 -41.94
N ASN A 498 15.83 -5.03 -41.33
CA ASN A 498 15.27 -6.25 -41.89
C ASN A 498 14.03 -6.02 -42.78
N THR A 499 13.49 -4.80 -42.82
CA THR A 499 12.31 -4.38 -43.57
C THR A 499 11.02 -5.20 -43.27
N HIS A 500 10.95 -5.83 -42.08
CA HIS A 500 9.80 -6.61 -41.66
C HIS A 500 8.75 -5.74 -40.97
N PHE A 501 7.50 -5.95 -41.39
CA PHE A 501 6.32 -5.37 -40.76
C PHE A 501 5.60 -6.44 -39.96
N ASN A 502 5.35 -6.16 -38.69
CA ASN A 502 4.67 -7.00 -37.75
C ASN A 502 3.43 -6.25 -37.22
N SER A 503 2.27 -6.89 -37.28
CA SER A 503 1.02 -6.31 -36.78
C SER A 503 0.19 -7.36 -36.08
N TRP A 504 -0.27 -7.05 -34.86
CA TRP A 504 -1.12 -7.91 -34.08
C TRP A 504 -2.11 -7.11 -33.26
N ALA A 505 -3.18 -7.78 -32.80
CA ALA A 505 -4.22 -7.15 -31.99
C ALA A 505 -4.62 -8.03 -30.82
N ASP A 506 -5.12 -7.42 -29.76
CA ASP A 506 -5.79 -8.09 -28.65
C ASP A 506 -7.17 -7.49 -28.38
N PHE A 507 -8.07 -8.34 -27.92
CA PHE A 507 -9.40 -7.99 -27.44
C PHE A 507 -9.59 -8.54 -26.05
N VAL A 508 -9.96 -7.70 -25.09
CA VAL A 508 -10.20 -8.09 -23.69
C VAL A 508 -11.61 -7.73 -23.28
N TRP A 509 -12.36 -8.74 -22.92
CA TRP A 509 -13.70 -8.60 -22.33
C TRP A 509 -13.65 -8.81 -20.82
N ARG A 510 -14.14 -7.81 -20.06
CA ARG A 510 -14.27 -7.86 -18.60
C ARG A 510 -15.74 -7.80 -18.21
N PRO A 511 -16.38 -8.95 -17.86
CA PRO A 511 -17.76 -8.96 -17.41
C PRO A 511 -17.92 -8.11 -16.13
N LYS A 512 -18.99 -7.31 -16.07
CA LYS A 512 -19.34 -6.58 -14.86
C LYS A 512 -20.08 -7.49 -13.88
N GLY A 513 -20.05 -7.13 -12.58
CA GLY A 513 -20.82 -7.77 -11.54
C GLY A 513 -19.99 -8.29 -10.37
N ASP A 514 -18.75 -8.66 -10.61
CA ASP A 514 -17.84 -9.11 -9.56
C ASP A 514 -16.45 -8.50 -9.77
N ASN A 515 -16.31 -7.19 -9.47
CA ASN A 515 -14.99 -6.50 -9.51
C ASN A 515 -13.93 -7.28 -8.74
N TYR A 516 -14.34 -7.99 -7.72
CA TYR A 516 -13.54 -8.88 -6.90
C TYR A 516 -13.00 -10.09 -7.67
N ARG A 517 -13.79 -10.74 -8.55
CA ARG A 517 -13.35 -11.92 -9.30
C ARG A 517 -12.32 -11.62 -10.38
N ASN A 518 -12.14 -10.33 -10.73
CA ASN A 518 -11.22 -9.87 -11.77
C ASN A 518 -11.24 -10.78 -13.02
N ARG A 519 -12.46 -11.17 -13.45
CA ARG A 519 -12.65 -12.05 -14.60
C ARG A 519 -12.36 -11.30 -15.88
N TYR A 520 -11.61 -11.92 -16.72
CA TYR A 520 -11.48 -11.46 -18.11
C TYR A 520 -11.30 -12.64 -19.05
N PHE A 521 -11.69 -12.40 -20.27
CA PHE A 521 -11.44 -13.25 -21.43
C PHE A 521 -10.66 -12.41 -22.43
N MET A 522 -9.55 -12.95 -22.95
CA MET A 522 -8.70 -12.27 -23.92
C MET A 522 -8.51 -13.15 -25.15
N LEU A 523 -8.63 -12.52 -26.31
CA LEU A 523 -8.23 -13.06 -27.61
C LEU A 523 -7.10 -12.20 -28.13
N ALA A 524 -6.04 -12.79 -28.67
CA ALA A 524 -4.99 -12.05 -29.35
C ALA A 524 -4.51 -12.83 -30.57
N GLY A 525 -4.05 -12.11 -31.59
CA GLY A 525 -3.51 -12.76 -32.78
C GLY A 525 -2.95 -11.78 -33.80
N GLY A 526 -2.12 -12.31 -34.68
CA GLY A 526 -1.43 -11.57 -35.73
C GLY A 526 0.02 -12.03 -35.87
N LYS A 527 0.90 -11.14 -36.30
CA LYS A 527 2.33 -11.38 -36.50
C LYS A 527 3.12 -10.48 -35.56
N ARG A 528 4.05 -11.05 -34.81
CA ARG A 528 4.89 -10.34 -33.85
C ARG A 528 6.33 -10.88 -33.81
N VAL A 529 7.18 -10.14 -33.08
CA VAL A 529 8.53 -10.57 -32.69
C VAL A 529 8.50 -10.96 -31.22
N SER A 530 9.05 -12.13 -30.88
CA SER A 530 9.11 -12.66 -29.51
C SER A 530 10.55 -13.00 -29.13
N GLN A 531 10.90 -12.91 -27.84
CA GLN A 531 12.17 -13.43 -27.31
C GLN A 531 12.08 -14.96 -27.19
N PHE A 532 13.22 -15.66 -27.35
CA PHE A 532 13.28 -17.12 -27.12
C PHE A 532 12.92 -17.48 -25.67
N ASN A 533 13.36 -16.67 -24.71
CA ASN A 533 12.94 -16.83 -23.33
C ASN A 533 11.68 -15.99 -23.07
N HIS A 534 10.53 -16.65 -22.91
CA HIS A 534 9.24 -16.02 -22.70
C HIS A 534 9.13 -15.21 -21.40
N ASP A 535 10.01 -15.41 -20.42
CA ASP A 535 10.09 -14.55 -19.22
C ASP A 535 10.65 -13.14 -19.53
N ASN A 536 11.12 -12.91 -20.76
CA ASN A 536 11.68 -11.65 -21.22
C ASN A 536 12.71 -11.06 -20.23
N PRO A 537 13.81 -11.76 -19.93
CA PRO A 537 14.76 -11.35 -18.92
C PRO A 537 15.51 -10.07 -19.32
N ILE A 538 15.60 -9.79 -20.62
CA ILE A 538 16.34 -8.65 -21.18
C ILE A 538 15.33 -7.58 -21.59
N THR A 539 15.44 -6.41 -20.98
CA THR A 539 14.58 -5.27 -21.38
C THR A 539 15.11 -4.64 -22.68
N PRO A 540 14.23 -4.14 -23.57
CA PRO A 540 14.68 -3.44 -24.79
C PRO A 540 15.71 -2.36 -24.50
N LEU A 541 15.47 -1.47 -23.55
CA LEU A 541 16.40 -0.41 -23.16
C LEU A 541 17.79 -0.93 -22.76
N SER A 542 17.86 -2.01 -21.96
CA SER A 542 19.15 -2.61 -21.58
C SER A 542 19.88 -3.15 -22.78
N ASN A 543 19.16 -3.74 -23.74
CA ASN A 543 19.75 -4.25 -24.95
C ASN A 543 20.21 -3.14 -25.91
N GLU A 544 19.44 -2.06 -26.04
CA GLU A 544 19.80 -0.88 -26.85
C GLU A 544 21.13 -0.28 -26.37
N VAL A 545 21.22 0.01 -25.07
CA VAL A 545 22.45 0.53 -24.46
C VAL A 545 23.63 -0.44 -24.70
N SER A 546 23.42 -1.74 -24.51
CA SER A 546 24.47 -2.75 -24.72
C SER A 546 24.87 -2.86 -26.19
N THR A 547 23.94 -2.80 -27.12
CA THR A 547 24.21 -2.91 -28.57
C THR A 547 24.87 -1.66 -29.12
N LEU A 548 24.29 -0.47 -28.83
CA LEU A 548 24.78 0.78 -29.39
C LEU A 548 26.09 1.25 -28.79
N LEU A 549 26.30 1.05 -27.47
CA LEU A 549 27.51 1.54 -26.80
C LEU A 549 28.62 0.50 -26.68
N PHE A 550 28.25 -0.80 -26.60
CA PHE A 550 29.26 -1.85 -26.34
C PHE A 550 29.33 -2.91 -27.42
N LYS A 551 28.53 -2.81 -28.50
CA LYS A 551 28.39 -3.77 -29.58
C LYS A 551 28.11 -5.18 -29.07
N LYS A 552 27.15 -5.31 -28.16
CA LYS A 552 26.70 -6.57 -27.53
C LYS A 552 25.17 -6.67 -27.59
N ASN A 553 24.64 -7.44 -28.54
CA ASN A 553 23.24 -7.73 -28.63
C ASN A 553 22.86 -8.98 -27.84
N TYR A 554 22.25 -8.80 -26.69
CA TYR A 554 21.87 -9.91 -25.80
C TYR A 554 20.47 -10.46 -26.08
N ILE A 555 19.55 -9.64 -26.59
CA ILE A 555 18.22 -10.08 -27.00
C ILE A 555 18.38 -11.07 -28.19
N LYS A 556 17.76 -12.24 -28.03
CA LYS A 556 17.59 -13.25 -29.09
C LYS A 556 16.12 -13.39 -29.37
N ILE A 557 15.72 -13.15 -30.62
CA ILE A 557 14.33 -12.99 -31.02
C ILE A 557 14.01 -13.85 -32.27
N TYR A 558 12.75 -14.21 -32.36
CA TYR A 558 12.18 -14.85 -33.55
C TYR A 558 10.87 -14.16 -33.89
N GLU A 559 10.43 -14.32 -35.13
CA GLU A 559 9.17 -13.82 -35.61
C GLU A 559 8.11 -14.92 -35.55
N ASN A 560 6.88 -14.62 -35.20
CA ASN A 560 5.82 -15.61 -35.17
C ASN A 560 4.45 -15.05 -35.58
N TRP A 561 3.75 -15.81 -36.43
CA TRP A 561 2.31 -15.70 -36.51
C TRP A 561 1.72 -16.41 -35.30
N PHE A 562 0.75 -15.81 -34.63
CA PHE A 562 0.15 -16.42 -33.45
C PHE A 562 -1.35 -16.14 -33.32
N GLY A 563 -2.01 -17.05 -32.61
CA GLY A 563 -3.35 -16.89 -32.11
C GLY A 563 -3.41 -17.41 -30.68
N SER A 564 -3.98 -16.63 -29.75
CA SER A 564 -4.07 -17.03 -28.35
C SER A 564 -5.41 -16.68 -27.73
N VAL A 565 -5.79 -17.52 -26.76
CA VAL A 565 -6.99 -17.36 -25.94
C VAL A 565 -6.57 -17.45 -24.48
N GLU A 566 -7.05 -16.55 -23.65
CA GLU A 566 -6.77 -16.55 -22.21
C GLU A 566 -8.04 -16.26 -21.42
N TYR A 567 -8.25 -17.02 -20.35
CA TYR A 567 -9.31 -16.79 -19.37
C TYR A 567 -8.75 -16.71 -17.96
N ASN A 568 -9.08 -15.65 -17.23
CA ASN A 568 -8.67 -15.45 -15.85
C ASN A 568 -9.87 -15.32 -14.92
N SER A 569 -9.76 -15.88 -13.71
CA SER A 569 -10.76 -15.69 -12.65
C SER A 569 -10.15 -15.90 -11.27
N ARG A 570 -10.71 -15.20 -10.26
CA ARG A 570 -10.34 -15.33 -8.85
C ARG A 570 -11.55 -15.73 -8.03
N PHE A 571 -11.34 -16.60 -7.04
CA PHE A 571 -12.35 -17.07 -6.10
C PHE A 571 -12.15 -16.49 -4.70
N GLU A 572 -13.21 -16.47 -3.89
CA GLU A 572 -13.17 -15.95 -2.51
C GLU A 572 -12.32 -16.81 -1.55
N ASN A 573 -11.98 -18.02 -1.92
CA ASN A 573 -11.09 -18.88 -1.13
C ASN A 573 -9.59 -18.56 -1.30
N GLY A 574 -9.25 -17.53 -2.11
CA GLY A 574 -7.87 -17.13 -2.41
C GLY A 574 -7.25 -17.86 -3.62
N ILE A 575 -8.02 -18.70 -4.29
CA ILE A 575 -7.60 -19.35 -5.54
C ILE A 575 -7.82 -18.38 -6.71
N ARG A 576 -6.81 -18.24 -7.54
CA ARG A 576 -6.89 -17.63 -8.87
C ARG A 576 -6.44 -18.67 -9.89
N TRP A 577 -7.14 -18.75 -10.98
CA TRP A 577 -6.74 -19.57 -12.11
C TRP A 577 -6.64 -18.74 -13.39
N ASN A 578 -5.69 -19.09 -14.21
CA ASN A 578 -5.50 -18.56 -15.54
C ASN A 578 -5.36 -19.75 -16.47
N VAL A 579 -6.17 -19.81 -17.49
CA VAL A 579 -6.14 -20.87 -18.52
C VAL A 579 -5.83 -20.20 -19.83
N GLN A 580 -4.86 -20.73 -20.55
CA GLN A 580 -4.43 -20.19 -21.84
C GLN A 580 -4.22 -21.28 -22.88
N ALA A 581 -4.44 -20.95 -24.14
CA ALA A 581 -4.05 -21.73 -25.29
C ALA A 581 -3.46 -20.81 -26.35
N SER A 582 -2.38 -21.26 -26.97
CA SER A 582 -1.67 -20.49 -28.00
C SER A 582 -1.22 -21.39 -29.14
N TRP A 583 -1.42 -20.93 -30.35
CA TRP A 583 -0.83 -21.46 -31.56
C TRP A 583 0.17 -20.48 -32.12
N GLU A 584 1.32 -20.94 -32.59
CA GLU A 584 2.40 -20.13 -33.15
C GLU A 584 3.01 -20.82 -34.39
N ASP A 585 3.28 -20.07 -35.43
CA ASP A 585 4.17 -20.44 -36.54
C ASP A 585 5.47 -19.63 -36.37
N ARG A 586 6.51 -20.27 -35.87
CA ARG A 586 7.77 -19.66 -35.42
C ARG A 586 8.77 -19.63 -36.55
N ILE A 587 9.28 -18.44 -36.84
CA ILE A 587 10.15 -18.14 -37.98
C ILE A 587 11.50 -17.62 -37.45
N PRO A 588 12.64 -18.26 -37.81
CA PRO A 588 13.95 -17.76 -37.39
C PRO A 588 14.25 -16.40 -38.00
N LEU A 589 15.00 -15.59 -37.27
CA LEU A 589 15.51 -14.29 -37.71
C LEU A 589 17.02 -14.25 -37.57
N GLU A 590 17.68 -13.53 -38.47
CA GLU A 590 19.12 -13.30 -38.46
C GLU A 590 19.44 -11.83 -38.22
N ASN A 591 20.70 -11.53 -37.82
CA ASN A 591 21.15 -10.16 -37.72
C ASN A 591 21.14 -9.50 -39.12
N SER A 592 20.54 -8.32 -39.20
CA SER A 592 20.50 -7.53 -40.44
C SER A 592 21.39 -6.28 -40.40
N THR A 593 21.95 -5.97 -39.20
CA THR A 593 22.83 -4.82 -39.00
C THR A 593 23.89 -5.13 -37.95
N ASP A 594 25.09 -4.57 -38.14
CA ASP A 594 26.20 -4.63 -37.18
C ASP A 594 26.57 -3.26 -36.59
N PHE A 595 25.69 -2.25 -36.78
CA PHE A 595 25.93 -0.89 -36.35
C PHE A 595 26.05 -0.75 -34.84
N SER A 596 27.05 0.00 -34.39
CA SER A 596 27.26 0.47 -33.02
C SER A 596 28.03 1.79 -33.04
N PHE A 597 27.84 2.66 -32.05
CA PHE A 597 28.60 3.92 -31.94
C PHE A 597 30.08 3.68 -31.61
N PHE A 598 30.37 2.67 -30.77
CA PHE A 598 31.70 2.35 -30.31
C PHE A 598 32.03 0.86 -30.58
N TYR A 599 33.28 0.47 -30.42
CA TYR A 599 33.79 -0.92 -30.61
C TYR A 599 33.49 -1.50 -32.00
N LYS A 600 33.71 -0.69 -33.07
CA LYS A 600 33.36 -1.05 -34.45
C LYS A 600 34.02 -2.39 -34.91
N ASP A 601 35.20 -2.72 -34.41
CA ASP A 601 35.93 -3.94 -34.74
C ASP A 601 35.40 -5.21 -34.06
N ARG A 602 34.49 -5.07 -33.08
CA ARG A 602 33.86 -6.21 -32.42
C ARG A 602 32.82 -6.83 -33.34
N VAL A 603 32.80 -8.17 -33.43
CA VAL A 603 31.75 -8.91 -34.14
C VAL A 603 30.53 -9.07 -33.24
N LEU A 604 29.33 -8.77 -33.75
CA LEU A 604 28.09 -9.07 -33.07
C LEU A 604 27.81 -10.55 -33.06
N LEU A 605 27.39 -11.07 -31.90
CA LEU A 605 26.97 -12.47 -31.76
C LEU A 605 25.72 -12.75 -32.61
N PRO A 606 25.59 -13.92 -33.24
CA PRO A 606 24.40 -14.34 -33.97
C PRO A 606 23.13 -14.19 -33.16
N ASN A 607 22.01 -14.02 -33.84
CA ASN A 607 20.70 -13.96 -33.16
C ASN A 607 20.29 -15.33 -32.54
N HIS A 608 20.79 -16.43 -33.08
CA HIS A 608 20.70 -17.75 -32.42
C HIS A 608 21.54 -17.78 -31.11
N PRO A 609 21.03 -18.30 -29.99
CA PRO A 609 21.81 -18.43 -28.76
C PRO A 609 23.01 -19.39 -28.98
N GLN A 610 24.23 -18.88 -28.91
CA GLN A 610 25.45 -19.69 -29.12
C GLN A 610 25.58 -20.82 -28.10
N GLU A 611 25.06 -20.63 -26.90
CA GLU A 611 25.05 -21.64 -25.85
C GLU A 611 24.18 -22.86 -26.23
N LEU A 612 23.32 -22.72 -27.25
CA LEU A 612 22.41 -23.75 -27.75
C LEU A 612 22.69 -24.10 -29.23
N ASP A 613 23.93 -23.88 -29.75
CA ASP A 613 24.28 -24.14 -31.14
C ASP A 613 24.03 -25.59 -31.58
N SER A 614 24.00 -26.55 -30.65
CA SER A 614 23.64 -27.94 -30.92
C SER A 614 22.15 -28.17 -31.19
N ILE A 615 21.27 -27.19 -30.91
CA ILE A 615 19.84 -27.27 -31.10
C ILE A 615 19.46 -26.33 -32.24
N PRO A 616 19.15 -26.82 -33.44
CA PRO A 616 18.76 -25.96 -34.56
C PRO A 616 17.41 -25.34 -34.31
N PHE A 617 17.24 -24.08 -34.73
CA PHE A 617 15.97 -23.40 -34.70
C PHE A 617 15.50 -23.13 -36.14
N ASN A 618 14.73 -24.07 -36.66
CA ASN A 618 14.11 -23.99 -37.98
C ASN A 618 12.67 -23.52 -37.84
N ARG A 619 12.04 -23.06 -38.94
CA ARG A 619 10.62 -22.76 -38.95
C ARG A 619 9.81 -24.00 -38.55
N HIS A 620 8.92 -23.84 -37.58
CA HIS A 620 8.05 -24.89 -37.06
C HIS A 620 6.80 -24.30 -36.46
N GLN A 621 5.79 -25.13 -36.27
CA GLN A 621 4.53 -24.74 -35.63
C GLN A 621 4.46 -25.31 -34.22
N ALA A 622 3.84 -24.55 -33.31
CA ALA A 622 3.64 -24.96 -31.93
C ALA A 622 2.21 -24.64 -31.47
N PHE A 623 1.52 -25.66 -30.98
CA PHE A 623 0.26 -25.46 -30.26
C PHE A 623 0.45 -25.92 -28.81
N SER A 624 0.15 -25.02 -27.87
CA SER A 624 0.23 -25.31 -26.46
C SER A 624 -0.99 -24.82 -25.69
N ALA A 625 -1.33 -25.53 -24.62
CA ALA A 625 -2.32 -25.08 -23.66
C ALA A 625 -1.77 -25.24 -22.24
N GLY A 626 -2.11 -24.29 -21.39
CA GLY A 626 -1.60 -24.25 -20.02
C GLY A 626 -2.62 -23.75 -19.02
N ILE A 627 -2.34 -24.09 -17.76
CA ILE A 627 -3.08 -23.61 -16.60
C ILE A 627 -2.11 -23.12 -15.53
N ILE A 628 -2.40 -21.94 -14.97
CA ILE A 628 -1.71 -21.41 -13.81
C ILE A 628 -2.71 -21.31 -12.66
N LEU A 629 -2.45 -22.05 -11.59
CA LEU A 629 -3.23 -22.03 -10.36
C LEU A 629 -2.42 -21.31 -9.28
N THR A 630 -2.89 -20.15 -8.85
CA THR A 630 -2.29 -19.40 -7.73
C THR A 630 -3.21 -19.53 -6.51
N TYR A 631 -2.66 -19.91 -5.38
CA TYR A 631 -3.41 -20.01 -4.12
C TYR A 631 -2.74 -19.16 -3.04
N GLN A 632 -3.51 -18.28 -2.43
CA GLN A 632 -3.11 -17.47 -1.29
C GLN A 632 -3.93 -17.85 -0.06
N PRO A 633 -3.42 -18.75 0.81
CA PRO A 633 -4.10 -19.19 2.01
C PRO A 633 -4.45 -17.99 2.91
N GLY A 634 -5.59 -18.05 3.59
CA GLY A 634 -5.96 -16.99 4.55
C GLY A 634 -6.21 -15.60 3.97
N GLN A 635 -6.39 -15.46 2.67
CA GLN A 635 -6.70 -14.18 1.98
C GLN A 635 -7.81 -13.44 2.71
N LYS A 636 -7.56 -12.16 3.06
CA LYS A 636 -8.52 -11.24 3.68
C LYS A 636 -9.11 -10.29 2.65
N TYR A 637 -10.29 -9.73 2.98
CA TYR A 637 -11.06 -8.87 2.08
C TYR A 637 -11.64 -7.67 2.78
N ILE A 638 -11.78 -6.57 2.04
CA ILE A 638 -12.73 -5.49 2.32
C ILE A 638 -13.97 -5.74 1.47
N GLN A 639 -15.14 -5.71 2.09
CA GLN A 639 -16.42 -5.85 1.41
C GLN A 639 -17.15 -4.51 1.39
N PHE A 640 -17.31 -3.94 0.21
CA PHE A 640 -18.23 -2.84 -0.09
C PHE A 640 -19.60 -3.40 -0.47
N PRO A 641 -20.66 -2.58 -0.50
CA PRO A 641 -22.00 -3.05 -0.90
C PRO A 641 -22.05 -3.72 -2.27
N ASP A 642 -21.26 -3.23 -3.22
CA ASP A 642 -21.25 -3.65 -4.63
C ASP A 642 -19.96 -4.33 -5.08
N SER A 643 -18.95 -4.42 -4.23
CA SER A 643 -17.62 -4.93 -4.60
C SER A 643 -16.86 -5.51 -3.42
N LYS A 644 -15.79 -6.27 -3.73
CA LYS A 644 -14.84 -6.77 -2.74
C LYS A 644 -13.41 -6.46 -3.20
N MET A 645 -12.56 -6.10 -2.26
CA MET A 645 -11.14 -5.85 -2.50
C MET A 645 -10.29 -6.81 -1.68
N ALA A 646 -9.34 -7.49 -2.32
CA ALA A 646 -8.40 -8.36 -1.64
C ALA A 646 -7.31 -7.54 -0.93
N LEU A 647 -6.99 -7.89 0.31
CA LEU A 647 -5.97 -7.22 1.14
C LEU A 647 -4.64 -7.98 1.21
N GLY A 648 -4.62 -9.23 0.76
CA GLY A 648 -3.45 -10.10 0.93
C GLY A 648 -3.64 -11.12 2.05
N SER A 649 -2.57 -11.80 2.40
CA SER A 649 -2.52 -12.85 3.40
C SER A 649 -1.21 -12.77 4.19
N LYS A 650 -1.18 -13.37 5.36
CA LYS A 650 0.03 -13.59 6.16
C LYS A 650 0.79 -14.88 5.78
N TYR A 651 0.26 -15.64 4.84
CA TYR A 651 0.85 -16.90 4.39
C TYR A 651 1.46 -16.76 3.00
N PRO A 652 2.44 -17.59 2.65
CA PRO A 652 3.04 -17.60 1.33
C PRO A 652 2.03 -17.80 0.21
N THR A 653 2.35 -17.30 -0.96
CA THR A 653 1.63 -17.59 -2.20
C THR A 653 2.18 -18.87 -2.79
N LEU A 654 1.29 -19.78 -3.14
CA LEU A 654 1.58 -21.03 -3.84
C LEU A 654 1.11 -20.90 -5.29
N GLU A 655 1.94 -21.32 -6.23
CA GLU A 655 1.63 -21.24 -7.65
C GLU A 655 2.03 -22.53 -8.36
N LEU A 656 1.07 -23.14 -9.05
CA LEU A 656 1.29 -24.34 -9.87
C LEU A 656 0.99 -23.97 -11.31
N GLU A 657 1.96 -24.18 -12.18
CA GLU A 657 1.86 -24.02 -13.63
C GLU A 657 2.01 -25.38 -14.30
N TYR A 658 1.16 -25.64 -15.28
CA TYR A 658 1.29 -26.78 -16.16
C TYR A 658 1.02 -26.33 -17.58
N THR A 659 1.92 -26.74 -18.51
CA THR A 659 1.80 -26.46 -19.94
C THR A 659 2.04 -27.70 -20.75
N LYS A 660 1.14 -27.97 -21.69
CA LYS A 660 1.25 -29.09 -22.64
C LYS A 660 1.40 -28.56 -24.05
N GLY A 661 2.46 -29.01 -24.73
CA GLY A 661 2.61 -28.90 -26.19
C GLY A 661 1.99 -30.11 -26.85
N PHE A 662 1.14 -29.88 -27.83
CA PHE A 662 0.36 -30.93 -28.51
C PHE A 662 0.89 -31.18 -29.92
N ARG A 663 1.36 -32.40 -30.17
CA ARG A 663 1.81 -32.79 -31.50
C ARG A 663 0.63 -33.01 -32.47
N ASN A 664 0.81 -32.60 -33.71
CA ASN A 664 -0.14 -32.78 -34.83
C ASN A 664 -1.48 -32.05 -34.69
N ILE A 665 -1.68 -31.25 -33.64
CA ILE A 665 -2.85 -30.37 -33.53
C ILE A 665 -2.53 -29.04 -34.22
N LEU A 666 -3.34 -28.62 -35.15
CA LEU A 666 -3.14 -27.40 -35.98
C LEU A 666 -1.72 -27.34 -36.60
N GLY A 667 -1.18 -28.47 -37.02
CA GLY A 667 0.14 -28.54 -37.62
C GLY A 667 1.32 -28.47 -36.63
N SER A 668 1.07 -28.56 -35.36
CA SER A 668 2.09 -28.43 -34.33
C SER A 668 3.13 -29.56 -34.35
N ASP A 669 4.39 -29.17 -34.27
CA ASP A 669 5.55 -30.06 -34.22
C ASP A 669 5.96 -30.44 -32.80
N VAL A 670 5.57 -29.68 -31.76
CA VAL A 670 6.04 -29.85 -30.38
C VAL A 670 5.27 -30.94 -29.64
N ASP A 671 5.97 -31.68 -28.74
CA ASP A 671 5.40 -32.74 -27.89
C ASP A 671 6.07 -32.70 -26.52
N TYR A 672 5.47 -31.96 -25.57
CA TYR A 672 6.02 -31.85 -24.22
C TYR A 672 4.93 -31.64 -23.17
N ASP A 673 5.25 -31.98 -21.91
CA ASP A 673 4.47 -31.68 -20.70
C ASP A 673 5.42 -31.04 -19.69
N LYS A 674 5.25 -29.75 -19.43
CA LYS A 674 6.07 -28.95 -18.52
C LYS A 674 5.27 -28.55 -17.29
N TRP A 675 5.86 -28.69 -16.12
CA TRP A 675 5.24 -28.26 -14.86
C TRP A 675 6.20 -27.42 -14.02
N LYS A 676 5.63 -26.54 -13.21
CA LYS A 676 6.38 -25.67 -12.29
C LYS A 676 5.55 -25.41 -11.05
N PHE A 677 6.13 -25.60 -9.87
CA PHE A 677 5.52 -25.21 -8.59
C PHE A 677 6.40 -24.19 -7.91
N SER A 678 5.80 -23.07 -7.51
CA SER A 678 6.49 -21.94 -6.89
C SER A 678 5.88 -21.61 -5.53
N VAL A 679 6.75 -21.26 -4.57
CA VAL A 679 6.36 -20.72 -3.26
C VAL A 679 7.12 -19.42 -3.07
N PHE A 680 6.42 -18.34 -2.80
CA PHE A 680 7.05 -17.03 -2.59
C PHE A 680 6.31 -16.20 -1.56
N ASP A 681 7.07 -15.40 -0.82
CA ASP A 681 6.53 -14.49 0.19
C ASP A 681 7.52 -13.35 0.49
N ASN A 682 6.99 -12.39 1.21
CA ASN A 682 7.69 -11.25 1.75
C ASN A 682 7.38 -11.15 3.26
N MET A 683 8.33 -11.57 4.08
CA MET A 683 8.20 -11.68 5.53
C MET A 683 8.79 -10.46 6.21
N ASN A 684 7.98 -9.71 6.94
CA ASN A 684 8.45 -8.57 7.72
C ASN A 684 8.90 -9.03 9.12
N PHE A 685 10.21 -8.93 9.40
CA PHE A 685 10.80 -9.21 10.71
C PHE A 685 10.92 -7.95 11.60
N LYS A 686 10.11 -6.94 11.32
CA LYS A 686 10.06 -5.69 12.11
C LYS A 686 11.45 -5.01 12.17
N LEU A 687 12.04 -4.89 13.36
CA LEU A 687 13.34 -4.23 13.56
C LEU A 687 14.47 -4.87 12.75
N LEU A 688 14.41 -6.16 12.49
CA LEU A 688 15.43 -6.88 11.74
C LEU A 688 15.31 -6.69 10.23
N GLY A 689 14.23 -6.09 9.75
CA GLY A 689 14.02 -5.81 8.34
C GLY A 689 13.05 -6.76 7.66
N GLU A 690 13.26 -7.01 6.38
CA GLU A 690 12.35 -7.72 5.50
C GLU A 690 13.09 -8.84 4.77
N PHE A 691 12.54 -10.05 4.79
CA PHE A 691 13.07 -11.22 4.08
C PHE A 691 12.13 -11.60 2.95
N ARG A 692 12.67 -11.67 1.74
CA ARG A 692 11.94 -12.04 0.53
C ARG A 692 12.51 -13.32 -0.04
N TYR A 693 11.64 -14.21 -0.49
CA TYR A 693 12.08 -15.44 -1.14
C TYR A 693 11.15 -15.89 -2.26
N ARG A 694 11.73 -16.60 -3.21
CA ARG A 694 11.01 -17.35 -4.24
C ARG A 694 11.71 -18.68 -4.44
N LEU A 695 11.00 -19.77 -4.17
CA LEU A 695 11.45 -21.12 -4.33
C LEU A 695 10.62 -21.79 -5.42
N ILE A 696 11.27 -22.46 -6.35
CA ILE A 696 10.65 -23.07 -7.51
C ILE A 696 11.18 -24.49 -7.66
N ILE A 697 10.29 -25.43 -7.92
CA ILE A 697 10.61 -26.75 -8.43
C ILE A 697 9.81 -26.99 -9.70
N GLY A 698 10.37 -27.71 -10.65
CA GLY A 698 9.69 -27.99 -11.90
C GLY A 698 10.42 -29.01 -12.77
N GLY A 699 9.94 -29.19 -13.98
CA GLY A 699 10.55 -30.07 -14.94
C GLY A 699 9.61 -30.48 -16.06
N PHE A 700 10.04 -31.46 -16.82
CA PHE A 700 9.28 -32.04 -17.92
C PHE A 700 8.84 -33.48 -17.58
N LEU A 701 7.53 -33.73 -17.63
CA LEU A 701 6.98 -35.07 -17.54
C LEU A 701 7.13 -35.82 -18.89
N ASN A 702 7.02 -35.06 -19.97
CA ASN A 702 7.28 -35.47 -21.35
C ASN A 702 8.16 -34.40 -22.03
N ASN A 703 9.23 -34.80 -22.66
CA ASN A 703 10.16 -33.94 -23.39
C ASN A 703 10.55 -34.52 -24.76
N LYS A 704 9.61 -35.19 -25.42
CA LYS A 704 9.87 -35.86 -26.70
C LYS A 704 10.28 -34.90 -27.81
N LYS A 705 9.62 -33.73 -27.90
CA LYS A 705 9.99 -32.69 -28.82
C LYS A 705 9.81 -31.33 -28.19
N VAL A 706 10.91 -30.69 -27.79
CA VAL A 706 10.95 -29.39 -27.13
C VAL A 706 11.84 -28.48 -27.98
N GLU A 707 11.28 -27.39 -28.44
CA GLU A 707 12.01 -26.37 -29.19
C GLU A 707 12.60 -25.30 -28.27
N ILE A 708 13.53 -24.48 -28.75
CA ILE A 708 14.27 -23.50 -27.92
C ILE A 708 13.34 -22.62 -27.08
N PRO A 709 12.25 -22.04 -27.61
CA PRO A 709 11.34 -21.21 -26.80
C PRO A 709 10.59 -21.96 -25.69
N ASP A 710 10.46 -23.29 -25.83
CA ASP A 710 9.74 -24.13 -24.86
C ASP A 710 10.61 -24.72 -23.77
N LEU A 711 11.96 -24.65 -23.91
CA LEU A 711 12.91 -25.09 -22.87
C LEU A 711 12.64 -24.41 -21.53
N GLN A 712 13.13 -25.01 -20.47
CA GLN A 712 13.28 -24.30 -19.20
C GLN A 712 14.53 -23.41 -19.31
N HIS A 713 14.29 -22.12 -19.33
CA HIS A 713 15.33 -21.11 -19.23
C HIS A 713 15.54 -20.69 -17.77
N PHE A 714 16.79 -20.40 -17.40
CA PHE A 714 17.16 -19.79 -16.14
C PHE A 714 17.55 -18.34 -16.44
N ASN A 715 16.77 -17.39 -15.92
CA ASN A 715 16.89 -15.99 -16.27
C ASN A 715 18.25 -15.41 -15.87
N GLY A 716 19.23 -15.41 -16.77
CA GLY A 716 20.55 -14.84 -16.57
C GLY A 716 20.56 -13.30 -16.69
N ASN A 717 21.71 -12.70 -16.40
CA ASN A 717 21.94 -11.27 -16.58
C ASN A 717 23.42 -11.00 -16.88
N LEU A 718 23.73 -10.59 -18.09
CA LEU A 718 25.05 -10.15 -18.51
C LEU A 718 25.21 -8.64 -18.61
N THR A 719 24.14 -7.88 -18.26
CA THR A 719 24.18 -6.42 -18.24
C THR A 719 24.58 -5.89 -16.86
N ILE A 720 24.99 -4.65 -16.78
CA ILE A 720 25.27 -3.98 -15.50
C ILE A 720 23.97 -3.67 -14.72
N TYR A 721 22.83 -3.69 -15.39
CA TYR A 721 21.54 -3.33 -14.80
C TYR A 721 20.81 -4.54 -14.24
N ASN A 722 20.12 -4.36 -13.10
CA ASN A 722 19.24 -5.37 -12.51
C ASN A 722 17.86 -4.77 -12.20
N PHE A 723 16.81 -5.36 -12.80
CA PHE A 723 15.42 -4.95 -12.61
C PHE A 723 14.50 -6.06 -12.07
N LYS A 724 15.00 -7.32 -12.00
CA LYS A 724 14.17 -8.49 -11.63
C LYS A 724 14.87 -9.35 -10.57
N TYR A 725 15.09 -8.81 -9.37
CA TYR A 725 15.92 -9.44 -8.33
C TYR A 725 15.53 -10.87 -7.92
N LEU A 726 14.25 -11.13 -7.67
CA LEU A 726 13.75 -12.46 -7.26
C LEU A 726 13.36 -13.37 -8.44
N ASN A 727 13.79 -13.06 -9.64
CA ASN A 727 13.49 -13.83 -10.84
C ASN A 727 14.64 -13.84 -11.85
N SER A 728 15.86 -13.51 -11.42
CA SER A 728 17.04 -13.56 -12.31
C SER A 728 18.33 -13.84 -11.54
N PHE A 729 19.27 -14.46 -12.25
CA PHE A 729 20.65 -14.70 -11.81
C PHE A 729 21.51 -13.57 -12.33
N GLN A 730 22.30 -12.95 -11.45
CA GLN A 730 22.96 -11.69 -11.74
C GLN A 730 24.25 -11.81 -12.57
N LEU A 731 24.85 -12.99 -12.62
CA LEU A 731 26.11 -13.27 -13.37
C LEU A 731 25.96 -14.47 -14.29
N ALA A 732 24.83 -15.18 -14.30
CA ALA A 732 24.60 -16.31 -15.19
C ALA A 732 24.39 -15.86 -16.65
N PRO A 733 24.94 -16.55 -17.65
CA PRO A 733 24.60 -16.38 -19.05
C PRO A 733 23.11 -16.66 -19.31
N TYR A 734 22.54 -16.04 -20.35
CA TYR A 734 21.08 -16.08 -20.60
C TYR A 734 20.56 -17.47 -20.99
N TYR A 735 21.33 -18.26 -21.75
CA TYR A 735 20.84 -19.52 -22.34
C TYR A 735 21.67 -20.73 -21.97
N GLN A 736 22.83 -20.56 -21.35
CA GLN A 736 23.81 -21.65 -21.08
C GLN A 736 23.21 -22.85 -20.32
N TYR A 737 22.26 -22.60 -19.44
CA TYR A 737 21.65 -23.62 -18.58
C TYR A 737 20.27 -24.06 -19.05
N SER A 738 19.80 -23.56 -20.20
CA SER A 738 18.50 -23.90 -20.76
C SER A 738 18.44 -25.40 -21.09
N ASN A 739 17.37 -26.07 -20.66
CA ASN A 739 17.26 -27.52 -20.82
C ASN A 739 15.79 -27.99 -20.77
N ALA A 740 15.57 -29.27 -21.07
CA ALA A 740 14.31 -30.01 -20.94
C ALA A 740 14.42 -31.13 -19.90
N ALA A 741 15.07 -30.89 -18.77
CA ALA A 741 15.27 -31.88 -17.72
C ALA A 741 13.93 -32.25 -17.04
N ARG A 742 13.88 -33.49 -16.55
CA ARG A 742 12.69 -33.99 -15.81
C ARG A 742 12.51 -33.33 -14.46
N PHE A 743 13.57 -32.74 -13.90
CA PHE A 743 13.56 -32.04 -12.63
C PHE A 743 14.56 -30.90 -12.59
N TYR A 744 14.15 -29.82 -11.96
CA TYR A 744 15.03 -28.72 -11.54
C TYR A 744 14.48 -28.06 -10.26
N ALA A 745 15.34 -27.38 -9.53
CA ALA A 745 14.98 -26.53 -8.39
C ALA A 745 15.66 -25.18 -8.52
N VAL A 746 14.97 -24.09 -8.15
CA VAL A 746 15.49 -22.72 -8.16
C VAL A 746 15.17 -22.07 -6.82
N GLY A 747 16.13 -21.31 -6.29
CA GLY A 747 15.96 -20.52 -5.08
C GLY A 747 16.48 -19.11 -5.27
N HIS A 748 15.66 -18.13 -4.94
CA HIS A 748 16.03 -16.73 -4.82
C HIS A 748 15.67 -16.25 -3.42
N ILE A 749 16.64 -15.70 -2.70
CA ILE A 749 16.43 -15.16 -1.36
C ILE A 749 17.14 -13.82 -1.23
N GLU A 750 16.51 -12.88 -0.56
CA GLU A 750 17.15 -11.62 -0.17
C GLU A 750 16.63 -11.11 1.18
N HIS A 751 17.51 -10.47 1.93
CA HIS A 751 17.19 -9.84 3.21
C HIS A 751 17.57 -8.37 3.18
N HIS A 752 16.57 -7.52 3.36
CA HIS A 752 16.67 -6.06 3.44
C HIS A 752 16.73 -5.65 4.90
N PHE A 753 17.87 -5.18 5.37
CA PHE A 753 18.03 -4.78 6.77
C PHE A 753 17.33 -3.46 7.15
N ASN A 754 16.87 -2.69 6.15
CA ASN A 754 16.15 -1.42 6.35
C ASN A 754 16.81 -0.48 7.38
N GLY A 755 18.13 -0.43 7.38
CA GLY A 755 18.90 0.40 8.30
C GLY A 755 19.27 -0.24 9.64
N PHE A 756 18.83 -1.46 9.97
CA PHE A 756 19.14 -2.11 11.26
C PHE A 756 20.65 -2.17 11.54
N LEU A 757 21.46 -2.45 10.56
CA LEU A 757 22.93 -2.46 10.66
C LEU A 757 23.54 -1.11 10.31
N THR A 758 23.16 -0.53 9.19
CA THR A 758 23.81 0.66 8.62
C THR A 758 23.54 1.94 9.39
N ASN A 759 22.42 2.04 10.11
CA ASN A 759 22.11 3.20 10.95
C ASN A 759 23.07 3.36 12.15
N LYS A 760 23.78 2.29 12.53
CA LYS A 760 24.81 2.31 13.55
C LYS A 760 26.14 2.92 13.07
N LEU A 761 26.31 3.04 11.74
CA LEU A 761 27.45 3.64 11.09
C LEU A 761 27.12 5.11 10.74
N PRO A 762 27.82 6.11 11.32
CA PRO A 762 27.40 7.52 11.24
C PRO A 762 27.16 8.03 9.81
N LEU A 763 28.02 7.67 8.85
CA LEU A 763 27.88 8.10 7.47
C LEU A 763 26.69 7.45 6.79
N LEU A 764 26.55 6.12 6.86
CA LEU A 764 25.48 5.37 6.21
C LEU A 764 24.13 5.69 6.82
N GLY A 765 24.07 5.84 8.15
CA GLY A 765 22.86 6.25 8.87
C GLY A 765 22.40 7.66 8.48
N LYS A 766 23.32 8.62 8.32
CA LYS A 766 22.99 9.98 7.85
C LYS A 766 22.47 9.99 6.42
N LEU A 767 23.07 9.17 5.55
CA LEU A 767 22.65 9.02 4.13
C LEU A 767 21.38 8.16 3.99
N LYS A 768 20.97 7.46 5.06
CA LYS A 768 19.86 6.49 5.07
C LYS A 768 20.06 5.36 4.03
N TRP A 769 21.30 4.97 3.82
CA TRP A 769 21.66 3.85 2.96
C TRP A 769 21.49 2.54 3.73
N ASN A 770 20.84 1.56 3.11
CA ASN A 770 20.49 0.31 3.75
C ASN A 770 21.28 -0.84 3.13
N LEU A 771 21.69 -1.79 3.97
CA LEU A 771 22.32 -3.03 3.53
C LEU A 771 21.24 -4.01 3.06
N VAL A 772 21.51 -4.68 1.96
CA VAL A 772 20.78 -5.84 1.47
C VAL A 772 21.76 -6.97 1.19
N VAL A 773 21.40 -8.20 1.51
CA VAL A 773 22.16 -9.40 1.18
C VAL A 773 21.23 -10.46 0.60
N GLY A 774 21.76 -11.35 -0.22
CA GLY A 774 20.95 -12.44 -0.74
C GLY A 774 21.77 -13.47 -1.51
N ALA A 775 21.05 -14.48 -1.99
CA ALA A 775 21.65 -15.54 -2.80
C ALA A 775 20.63 -16.05 -3.82
N ASN A 776 21.12 -16.44 -4.97
CA ASN A 776 20.36 -17.11 -6.01
C ASN A 776 21.03 -18.44 -6.37
N THR A 777 20.25 -19.47 -6.54
CA THR A 777 20.76 -20.79 -6.87
C THR A 777 19.78 -21.55 -7.76
N PHE A 778 20.30 -22.39 -8.61
CA PHE A 778 19.51 -23.46 -9.21
C PHE A 778 20.29 -24.77 -9.21
N TYR A 779 19.55 -25.86 -9.26
CA TYR A 779 20.07 -27.22 -9.38
C TYR A 779 19.24 -28.00 -10.41
N VAL A 780 19.90 -28.61 -11.36
CA VAL A 780 19.30 -29.55 -12.32
C VAL A 780 19.87 -30.96 -12.08
N ASN A 781 21.17 -31.07 -12.01
CA ASN A 781 21.90 -32.28 -11.69
C ASN A 781 23.34 -31.94 -11.25
N ARG A 782 24.17 -32.96 -10.91
CA ARG A 782 25.55 -32.79 -10.42
C ARG A 782 26.47 -32.01 -11.37
N TYR A 783 26.14 -31.86 -12.66
CA TYR A 783 26.93 -31.14 -13.65
C TYR A 783 26.34 -29.76 -14.00
N ASN A 784 25.05 -29.57 -13.75
CA ASN A 784 24.31 -28.37 -14.05
C ASN A 784 23.71 -27.80 -12.78
N TYR A 785 24.47 -26.98 -12.10
CA TYR A 785 24.05 -26.19 -10.93
C TYR A 785 24.72 -24.83 -10.95
N TYR A 786 24.20 -23.91 -10.22
CA TYR A 786 24.70 -22.55 -10.13
C TYR A 786 24.37 -21.95 -8.76
N LEU A 787 25.33 -21.21 -8.22
CA LEU A 787 25.13 -20.47 -6.96
C LEU A 787 25.81 -19.12 -7.09
N GLU A 788 25.08 -18.08 -6.72
CA GLU A 788 25.60 -16.74 -6.52
C GLU A 788 25.14 -16.14 -5.21
N ALA A 789 25.98 -15.32 -4.59
CA ALA A 789 25.67 -14.53 -3.42
C ALA A 789 25.96 -13.06 -3.71
N PHE A 790 25.23 -12.19 -3.07
CA PHE A 790 25.42 -10.75 -3.23
C PHE A 790 25.24 -10.01 -1.92
N ALA A 791 25.94 -8.87 -1.85
CA ALA A 791 25.74 -7.86 -0.83
C ALA A 791 25.65 -6.49 -1.51
N GLY A 792 24.68 -5.70 -1.14
CA GLY A 792 24.41 -4.41 -1.79
C GLY A 792 24.01 -3.32 -0.82
N ILE A 793 24.13 -2.10 -1.33
CA ILE A 793 23.62 -0.90 -0.68
C ILE A 793 22.43 -0.38 -1.47
N GLU A 794 21.32 -0.21 -0.82
CA GLU A 794 20.11 0.33 -1.40
C GLU A 794 19.69 1.65 -0.74
N ASN A 795 18.63 2.28 -1.27
CA ASN A 795 18.15 3.60 -0.86
C ASN A 795 19.13 4.75 -1.19
N ILE A 796 20.06 4.53 -2.09
CA ILE A 796 20.95 5.58 -2.63
C ILE A 796 20.05 6.55 -3.41
N PHE A 797 20.07 7.84 -3.00
CA PHE A 797 19.12 8.84 -3.50
C PHE A 797 17.64 8.39 -3.43
N LYS A 798 17.32 7.44 -2.52
CA LYS A 798 15.98 6.84 -2.31
C LYS A 798 15.45 6.00 -3.47
N LEU A 799 16.27 5.72 -4.46
CA LEU A 799 15.88 5.08 -5.72
C LEU A 799 16.82 3.97 -6.16
N VAL A 800 18.12 4.14 -5.95
CA VAL A 800 19.15 3.28 -6.54
C VAL A 800 19.63 2.24 -5.55
N ARG A 801 19.94 1.06 -6.06
CA ARG A 801 20.61 -0.06 -5.39
C ARG A 801 21.84 -0.45 -6.19
N VAL A 802 22.93 -0.74 -5.49
CA VAL A 802 24.20 -1.23 -6.08
C VAL A 802 24.58 -2.50 -5.33
N ASP A 803 24.71 -3.60 -6.05
CA ASP A 803 25.08 -4.90 -5.53
C ASP A 803 26.46 -5.32 -6.01
N PHE A 804 27.25 -5.89 -5.14
CA PHE A 804 28.42 -6.69 -5.46
C PHE A 804 28.02 -8.17 -5.42
N VAL A 805 28.24 -8.86 -6.53
CA VAL A 805 27.80 -10.26 -6.74
C VAL A 805 29.01 -11.14 -6.95
N VAL A 806 28.99 -12.28 -6.33
CA VAL A 806 29.99 -13.37 -6.50
C VAL A 806 29.25 -14.62 -6.92
N ALA A 807 29.63 -15.21 -8.01
CA ALA A 807 29.06 -16.47 -8.51
C ALA A 807 30.08 -17.57 -8.57
N ASN A 808 29.63 -18.78 -8.27
CA ASN A 808 30.37 -20.01 -8.45
C ASN A 808 29.67 -20.86 -9.52
N GLN A 809 30.34 -21.02 -10.67
CA GLN A 809 29.83 -21.80 -11.81
C GLN A 809 30.34 -23.26 -11.84
N LYS A 810 31.55 -23.52 -11.31
CA LYS A 810 32.21 -24.84 -11.11
C LYS A 810 33.16 -24.69 -9.95
N ALA A 811 33.61 -25.81 -9.39
CA ALA A 811 34.42 -25.86 -8.16
C ALA A 811 35.61 -24.86 -8.10
N ASP A 812 36.14 -24.42 -9.26
CA ASP A 812 37.34 -23.58 -9.32
C ASP A 812 37.19 -22.27 -10.09
N THR A 813 35.96 -21.87 -10.51
CA THR A 813 35.78 -20.62 -11.26
C THR A 813 34.83 -19.68 -10.53
N HIS A 814 35.38 -18.63 -9.93
CA HIS A 814 34.65 -17.54 -9.34
C HIS A 814 34.51 -16.38 -10.33
N THR A 815 33.29 -15.88 -10.50
CA THR A 815 33.03 -14.66 -11.27
C THR A 815 32.49 -13.58 -10.32
N TYR A 816 32.90 -12.35 -10.59
CA TYR A 816 32.53 -11.18 -9.79
C TYR A 816 31.87 -10.15 -10.67
N GLY A 817 30.95 -9.41 -10.14
CA GLY A 817 30.30 -8.31 -10.87
C GLY A 817 29.61 -7.31 -10.00
N ILE A 818 29.43 -6.12 -10.56
CA ILE A 818 28.62 -5.06 -9.95
C ILE A 818 27.31 -4.98 -10.72
N ARG A 819 26.20 -4.83 -9.99
CA ARG A 819 24.87 -4.62 -10.56
C ARG A 819 24.25 -3.36 -10.00
N ILE A 820 23.62 -2.59 -10.87
CA ILE A 820 22.92 -1.34 -10.53
C ILE A 820 21.45 -1.54 -10.85
N GLY A 821 20.60 -1.26 -9.90
CA GLY A 821 19.16 -1.40 -10.09
C GLY A 821 18.35 -0.44 -9.23
N PHE A 822 17.07 -0.68 -9.16
CA PHE A 822 16.17 0.10 -8.32
C PHE A 822 16.01 -0.55 -6.94
N GLY A 823 16.14 0.27 -5.88
CA GLY A 823 15.97 -0.17 -4.50
C GLY A 823 15.67 1.01 -3.57
N GLY A 824 15.28 0.72 -2.33
CA GLY A 824 14.83 1.74 -1.39
C GLY A 824 13.37 2.14 -1.59
N ILE A 825 12.95 3.20 -0.92
CA ILE A 825 11.54 3.60 -0.76
C ILE A 825 10.80 3.86 -2.08
N PHE A 826 11.45 4.50 -3.05
CA PHE A 826 10.85 4.76 -4.35
C PHE A 826 11.19 3.65 -5.36
N GLY A 827 12.37 3.05 -5.26
CA GLY A 827 12.81 2.00 -6.17
C GLY A 827 11.99 0.73 -6.06
N SER A 828 11.64 0.30 -4.86
CA SER A 828 10.78 -0.88 -4.64
C SER A 828 9.36 -0.70 -5.22
N ARG A 829 8.83 0.51 -5.21
CA ARG A 829 7.52 0.83 -5.82
C ARG A 829 7.58 0.80 -7.35
N LEU A 830 8.69 1.21 -7.95
CA LEU A 830 8.91 1.14 -9.40
C LEU A 830 9.01 -0.31 -9.88
N GLN A 831 9.64 -1.19 -9.11
CA GLN A 831 9.70 -2.62 -9.40
C GLN A 831 8.30 -3.27 -9.39
N ILE A 832 7.42 -2.88 -8.46
CA ILE A 832 6.04 -3.38 -8.37
C ILE A 832 5.17 -2.79 -9.49
N GLY A 833 5.39 -1.53 -9.88
CA GLY A 833 4.66 -0.84 -10.94
C GLY A 833 5.00 -1.31 -12.36
N GLY A 834 6.21 -1.81 -12.58
CA GLY A 834 6.65 -2.35 -13.86
C GLY A 834 5.95 -3.64 -14.30
N GLY A 835 5.23 -4.31 -13.38
CA GLY A 835 4.47 -5.53 -13.65
C GLY A 835 3.01 -5.34 -14.12
N THR A 836 2.51 -4.10 -14.19
CA THR A 836 1.10 -3.82 -14.56
C THR A 836 0.90 -3.24 -15.96
N SER A 837 1.96 -3.09 -16.76
CA SER A 837 1.77 -2.76 -18.16
C SER A 837 1.10 -3.95 -18.88
N ARG A 838 0.11 -3.68 -19.70
CA ARG A 838 -0.56 -4.69 -20.57
C ARG A 838 0.44 -5.50 -21.42
N VAL A 839 1.66 -5.00 -21.58
CA VAL A 839 2.76 -5.58 -22.37
C VAL A 839 3.43 -6.79 -21.70
N ASN A 840 3.30 -6.99 -20.40
CA ASN A 840 3.82 -8.20 -19.72
C ASN A 840 2.85 -9.39 -19.77
N ARG A 841 1.88 -9.35 -20.69
CA ARG A 841 1.02 -10.47 -21.00
C ARG A 841 1.54 -11.16 -22.25
N GLN A 842 2.52 -11.96 -22.06
CA GLN A 842 2.90 -13.03 -22.98
C GLN A 842 2.72 -14.36 -22.33
#